data_0015ebf44644835c9fcc3ed1c72a9506
#
_entry.id   0015ebf44644835c9fcc3ed1c72a9506
#
_cell.length_a   1.000
_cell.length_b   1.000
_cell.length_c   1.000
_cell.angle_alpha   90.00
_cell.angle_beta   90.00
_cell.angle_gamma   90.00
#
_symmetry.space_group_name_H-M   'P 1'
#
loop_
_entity.id
_entity.type
_entity.pdbx_description
1 polymer ?
#
loop_
_entity_poly.entity_id
_entity_poly.type
_entity_poly.pdbx_seq_one_letter_code
_entity_poly.pdbx_strand_id
1 'polypeptide(L)'
;MSPKKNNITDFFKALPKNIFSGFVVSLIALPLGLGLAMASEAPPIAGIIAAVVGGIVVSILGGSHVTISGPGNGLVGVLLVAITTLGLDSAYAAIICSGILLAILGFLRMGKLADFFPSSAIQGMLAAIGLIILGKQFHIMLAHKIKRESTIDYLIEIPYTINDAIHYDKEGLIYAAIAGVLSLIIMVFYPKIRNKYLQLIPAPMWIVILSIGFSYYFELVAHEQNPISKLYMISGIPEFKDIIAQLPSVDFGKAGQFTFWSSVFALTLIASIESLLSIKAVDKLDPEKRRSNVNRDLKALGLATIGSGFLGGLNVVTVIARSSVNVNNNGSNRSSNFFHAIFLVIFIVLFSTQLTRIPLPALMAILVFTGYKLASPDTIKNIFSIGKEQLIIFFVTLLVTLKIGLITGILSGVIVTFIIHMIINKSFSLFARNVLKPNVLMFQEEEDGVFYISVKHFCSFLNFYRLKNKLNMVPENQDVVIDFSLCEFVDHTVMENLNNYRDLFTKRGGHFEVVGLDMHDTDSQHPFALRRLLPVPNIIKNNLTKRQSNIEDLAKDYALTYESKKQKGTLFLNDFHFFRTKSINHIYNQLLSKNEVLNIFDIEFSEGEFIAKEVIRSSMLHITLDKSIPEFTLDREGFLEKIYAFAGFKDIPIQEHSDFSKRFYLLGENETEIKQFFNEDLIHFFESNPYYHIESNGNALLVFGKERIASIKELKALFDFGKRLKQVIA
;
A
#
# COMPACT_ATOMS: atom_id res chain seq x y z
N MET A 1 8.51 9.35 22.65
CA MET A 1 8.85 10.77 22.38
C MET A 1 7.54 11.53 22.21
N SER A 2 7.29 12.53 23.08
CA SER A 2 6.17 13.45 22.92
C SER A 2 6.25 14.10 21.54
N PRO A 3 5.12 14.40 20.86
CA PRO A 3 5.16 15.13 19.61
C PRO A 3 5.94 16.42 19.82
N LYS A 4 7.05 16.61 19.09
CA LYS A 4 7.76 17.89 19.09
C LYS A 4 6.72 18.97 18.83
N LYS A 5 6.49 19.85 19.82
CA LYS A 5 5.74 21.08 19.61
C LYS A 5 6.40 21.76 18.40
N ASN A 6 5.65 21.90 17.30
CA ASN A 6 6.10 22.72 16.18
C ASN A 6 6.33 24.11 16.71
N ASN A 7 7.58 24.44 16.99
CA ASN A 7 7.95 25.79 17.39
C ASN A 7 7.72 26.70 16.19
N ILE A 8 7.11 27.84 16.42
CA ILE A 8 6.90 28.90 15.42
C ILE A 8 8.23 29.19 14.68
N THR A 9 9.36 29.11 15.37
CA THR A 9 10.72 29.22 14.81
C THR A 9 11.03 28.16 13.74
N ASP A 10 10.61 26.91 13.89
CA ASP A 10 10.85 25.84 12.89
C ASP A 10 9.99 26.05 11.63
N PHE A 11 8.79 26.60 11.81
CA PHE A 11 7.94 27.00 10.69
C PHE A 11 8.60 28.09 9.84
N PHE A 12 9.10 29.18 10.46
CA PHE A 12 9.76 30.27 9.75
C PHE A 12 11.08 29.84 9.10
N LYS A 13 11.86 28.94 9.71
CA LYS A 13 13.06 28.35 9.11
C LYS A 13 12.77 27.52 7.86
N ALA A 14 11.65 26.83 7.83
CA ALA A 14 11.23 26.01 6.69
C ALA A 14 10.59 26.84 5.55
N LEU A 15 10.14 28.07 5.84
CA LEU A 15 9.36 28.90 4.94
C LEU A 15 10.03 29.15 3.57
N PRO A 16 11.31 29.55 3.46
CA PRO A 16 11.96 29.78 2.16
C PRO A 16 11.97 28.53 1.27
N LYS A 17 12.22 27.35 1.84
CA LYS A 17 12.19 26.07 1.12
C LYS A 17 10.78 25.73 0.63
N ASN A 18 9.77 25.97 1.44
CA ASN A 18 8.38 25.73 1.09
C ASN A 18 7.85 26.71 0.04
N ILE A 19 8.29 27.98 0.07
CA ILE A 19 7.99 28.97 -0.96
C ILE A 19 8.59 28.51 -2.30
N PHE A 20 9.88 28.16 -2.31
CA PHE A 20 10.53 27.67 -3.52
C PHE A 20 9.89 26.39 -4.06
N SER A 21 9.60 25.43 -3.19
CA SER A 21 8.92 24.20 -3.58
C SER A 21 7.52 24.47 -4.13
N GLY A 22 6.74 25.36 -3.49
CA GLY A 22 5.42 25.80 -3.98
C GLY A 22 5.50 26.45 -5.36
N PHE A 23 6.53 27.26 -5.60
CA PHE A 23 6.79 27.83 -6.93
C PHE A 23 7.07 26.75 -7.97
N VAL A 24 7.98 25.82 -7.74
CA VAL A 24 8.28 24.73 -8.68
C VAL A 24 7.07 23.85 -8.95
N VAL A 25 6.27 23.56 -7.92
CA VAL A 25 5.02 22.79 -8.08
C VAL A 25 4.02 23.54 -8.94
N SER A 26 3.89 24.88 -8.80
CA SER A 26 2.96 25.68 -9.61
C SER A 26 3.31 25.67 -11.09
N LEU A 27 4.60 25.57 -11.45
CA LEU A 27 5.05 25.43 -12.84
C LEU A 27 4.55 24.14 -13.52
N ILE A 28 4.38 23.07 -12.73
CA ILE A 28 3.79 21.81 -13.24
C ILE A 28 2.26 21.89 -13.20
N ALA A 29 1.72 22.46 -12.15
CA ALA A 29 0.29 22.48 -11.90
C ALA A 29 -0.47 23.33 -12.93
N LEU A 30 0.14 24.41 -13.42
CA LEU A 30 -0.47 25.31 -14.40
C LEU A 30 -0.84 24.57 -15.71
N PRO A 31 0.11 24.00 -16.48
CA PRO A 31 -0.24 23.33 -17.73
C PRO A 31 -1.08 22.07 -17.51
N LEU A 32 -0.84 21.31 -16.44
CA LEU A 32 -1.66 20.13 -16.12
C LEU A 32 -3.08 20.53 -15.74
N GLY A 33 -3.27 21.59 -14.96
CA GLY A 33 -4.60 22.08 -14.57
C GLY A 33 -5.42 22.51 -15.77
N LEU A 34 -4.84 23.31 -16.66
CA LEU A 34 -5.46 23.73 -17.93
C LEU A 34 -5.82 22.51 -18.79
N GLY A 35 -4.87 21.58 -18.97
CA GLY A 35 -5.07 20.39 -19.78
C GLY A 35 -6.17 19.48 -19.24
N LEU A 36 -6.19 19.20 -17.92
CA LEU A 36 -7.20 18.35 -17.30
C LEU A 36 -8.61 18.93 -17.41
N ALA A 37 -8.77 20.26 -17.26
CA ALA A 37 -10.05 20.91 -17.46
C ALA A 37 -10.53 20.72 -18.89
N MET A 38 -9.70 21.02 -19.88
CA MET A 38 -10.03 20.87 -21.29
C MET A 38 -10.31 19.42 -21.68
N ALA A 39 -9.54 18.46 -21.13
CA ALA A 39 -9.77 17.03 -21.37
C ALA A 39 -11.12 16.56 -20.82
N SER A 40 -11.63 17.23 -19.79
CA SER A 40 -12.94 16.98 -19.18
C SER A 40 -14.07 17.79 -19.86
N GLU A 41 -13.76 18.54 -20.92
CA GLU A 41 -14.71 19.49 -21.58
C GLU A 41 -15.19 20.63 -20.65
N ALA A 42 -14.39 20.96 -19.63
CA ALA A 42 -14.58 22.13 -18.80
C ALA A 42 -13.76 23.32 -19.31
N PRO A 43 -14.14 24.57 -18.97
CA PRO A 43 -13.33 25.74 -19.25
C PRO A 43 -11.91 25.57 -18.67
N PRO A 44 -10.83 25.97 -19.38
CA PRO A 44 -9.45 25.77 -18.94
C PRO A 44 -9.17 26.27 -17.52
N ILE A 45 -9.79 27.41 -17.16
CA ILE A 45 -9.64 28.02 -15.84
C ILE A 45 -10.17 27.14 -14.70
N ALA A 46 -11.13 26.25 -14.97
CA ALA A 46 -11.73 25.39 -13.95
C ALA A 46 -10.70 24.49 -13.24
N GLY A 47 -9.67 24.03 -13.97
CA GLY A 47 -8.56 23.24 -13.38
C GLY A 47 -7.66 24.07 -12.48
N ILE A 48 -7.45 25.35 -12.81
CA ILE A 48 -6.66 26.26 -11.98
C ILE A 48 -7.44 26.65 -10.72
N ILE A 49 -8.75 26.93 -10.84
CA ILE A 49 -9.63 27.20 -9.71
C ILE A 49 -9.56 26.03 -8.71
N ALA A 50 -9.67 24.79 -9.19
CA ALA A 50 -9.56 23.61 -8.34
C ALA A 50 -8.19 23.50 -7.64
N ALA A 51 -7.10 23.85 -8.33
CA ALA A 51 -5.76 23.84 -7.74
C ALA A 51 -5.58 24.97 -6.70
N VAL A 52 -6.09 26.15 -6.96
CA VAL A 52 -6.03 27.31 -6.05
C VAL A 52 -6.86 27.07 -4.79
N VAL A 53 -8.14 26.70 -4.96
CA VAL A 53 -9.04 26.43 -3.82
C VAL A 53 -8.52 25.23 -3.01
N GLY A 54 -8.11 24.17 -3.70
CA GLY A 54 -7.51 22.99 -3.08
C GLY A 54 -6.25 23.35 -2.30
N GLY A 55 -5.34 24.12 -2.90
CA GLY A 55 -4.11 24.57 -2.27
C GLY A 55 -4.35 25.40 -1.00
N ILE A 56 -5.29 26.35 -1.02
CA ILE A 56 -5.61 27.19 0.14
C ILE A 56 -6.35 26.39 1.23
N VAL A 57 -7.47 25.75 0.89
CA VAL A 57 -8.34 25.09 1.89
C VAL A 57 -7.63 23.89 2.52
N VAL A 58 -6.98 23.05 1.73
CA VAL A 58 -6.30 21.85 2.27
C VAL A 58 -5.04 22.21 3.03
N SER A 59 -4.32 23.29 2.69
CA SER A 59 -3.17 23.73 3.47
C SER A 59 -3.58 24.14 4.91
N ILE A 60 -4.77 24.71 5.08
CA ILE A 60 -5.30 25.17 6.38
C ILE A 60 -5.93 24.00 7.15
N LEU A 61 -6.84 23.27 6.50
CA LEU A 61 -7.70 22.28 7.15
C LEU A 61 -7.20 20.84 7.06
N GLY A 62 -6.28 20.54 6.15
CA GLY A 62 -5.81 19.18 5.86
C GLY A 62 -5.12 18.49 7.03
N GLY A 63 -4.95 17.18 6.90
CA GLY A 63 -4.31 16.29 7.86
C GLY A 63 -2.95 15.76 7.40
N SER A 64 -2.58 15.97 6.13
CA SER A 64 -1.30 15.60 5.52
C SER A 64 -0.25 16.71 5.69
N HIS A 65 1.03 16.35 5.52
CA HIS A 65 2.13 17.29 5.80
C HIS A 65 2.76 17.89 4.54
N VAL A 66 2.98 17.07 3.51
CA VAL A 66 3.71 17.46 2.28
C VAL A 66 2.90 17.20 0.99
N THR A 67 1.61 16.94 1.12
CA THR A 67 0.73 16.72 -0.03
C THR A 67 0.39 18.02 -0.73
N ILE A 68 0.19 17.93 -2.04
CA ILE A 68 -0.32 18.99 -2.91
C ILE A 68 -1.70 18.59 -3.42
N SER A 69 -2.63 19.54 -3.38
CA SER A 69 -4.02 19.34 -3.78
C SER A 69 -4.35 20.08 -5.07
N GLY A 70 -5.32 19.56 -5.84
CA GLY A 70 -5.80 20.19 -7.06
C GLY A 70 -6.60 19.20 -7.91
N PRO A 71 -6.84 19.47 -9.21
CA PRO A 71 -7.54 18.55 -10.08
C PRO A 71 -6.73 17.28 -10.31
N GLY A 72 -7.40 16.12 -10.25
CA GLY A 72 -6.80 14.80 -10.40
C GLY A 72 -6.93 14.21 -11.79
N ASN A 73 -5.89 13.48 -12.23
CA ASN A 73 -5.91 12.79 -13.52
C ASN A 73 -6.98 11.70 -13.57
N GLY A 74 -7.21 11.00 -12.47
CA GLY A 74 -8.20 9.93 -12.37
C GLY A 74 -9.65 10.38 -12.50
N LEU A 75 -9.91 11.67 -12.34
CA LEU A 75 -11.26 12.24 -12.43
C LEU A 75 -11.67 12.66 -13.84
N VAL A 76 -10.72 12.80 -14.78
CA VAL A 76 -11.00 13.30 -16.13
C VAL A 76 -12.10 12.52 -16.83
N GLY A 77 -12.04 11.19 -16.80
CA GLY A 77 -13.06 10.36 -17.45
C GLY A 77 -14.45 10.50 -16.83
N VAL A 78 -14.52 10.64 -15.51
CA VAL A 78 -15.81 10.81 -14.79
C VAL A 78 -16.37 12.20 -15.00
N LEU A 79 -15.52 13.22 -14.93
CA LEU A 79 -15.89 14.61 -15.21
C LEU A 79 -16.39 14.78 -16.64
N LEU A 80 -15.69 14.17 -17.60
CA LEU A 80 -16.12 14.17 -19.00
C LEU A 80 -17.53 13.60 -19.15
N VAL A 81 -17.79 12.42 -18.57
CA VAL A 81 -19.12 11.80 -18.61
C VAL A 81 -20.15 12.69 -17.89
N ALA A 82 -19.84 13.25 -16.74
CA ALA A 82 -20.74 14.11 -16.01
C ALA A 82 -21.09 15.39 -16.82
N ILE A 83 -20.09 16.05 -17.42
CA ILE A 83 -20.30 17.28 -18.21
C ILE A 83 -21.07 16.99 -19.51
N THR A 84 -20.74 15.93 -20.23
CA THR A 84 -21.43 15.58 -21.48
C THR A 84 -22.89 15.15 -21.24
N THR A 85 -23.20 14.46 -20.13
CA THR A 85 -24.56 13.98 -19.84
C THR A 85 -25.43 15.02 -19.13
N LEU A 86 -24.85 15.79 -18.20
CA LEU A 86 -25.61 16.75 -17.39
C LEU A 86 -25.57 18.18 -17.92
N GLY A 87 -24.59 18.50 -18.78
CA GLY A 87 -24.22 19.87 -19.10
C GLY A 87 -23.36 20.50 -17.99
N LEU A 88 -22.66 21.57 -18.33
CA LEU A 88 -21.64 22.18 -17.48
C LEU A 88 -22.21 22.67 -16.13
N ASP A 89 -23.32 23.42 -16.15
CA ASP A 89 -23.89 24.00 -14.94
C ASP A 89 -24.40 22.95 -13.95
N SER A 90 -25.06 21.90 -14.44
CA SER A 90 -25.50 20.78 -13.57
C SER A 90 -24.33 19.88 -13.16
N ALA A 91 -23.24 19.83 -13.93
CA ALA A 91 -22.02 19.13 -13.51
C ALA A 91 -21.33 19.84 -12.34
N TYR A 92 -21.34 21.18 -12.28
CA TYR A 92 -20.86 21.90 -11.09
C TYR A 92 -21.72 21.60 -9.85
N ALA A 93 -23.04 21.49 -10.00
CA ALA A 93 -23.89 21.04 -8.91
C ALA A 93 -23.54 19.63 -8.44
N ALA A 94 -23.24 18.71 -9.37
CA ALA A 94 -22.80 17.35 -9.04
C ALA A 94 -21.42 17.34 -8.34
N ILE A 95 -20.49 18.23 -8.73
CA ILE A 95 -19.20 18.43 -8.06
C ILE A 95 -19.41 18.89 -6.62
N ILE A 96 -20.27 19.86 -6.38
CA ILE A 96 -20.60 20.34 -5.03
C ILE A 96 -21.18 19.21 -4.18
N CYS A 97 -22.17 18.47 -4.70
CA CYS A 97 -22.75 17.32 -4.00
C CYS A 97 -21.69 16.23 -3.70
N SER A 98 -20.78 15.98 -4.64
CA SER A 98 -19.68 15.04 -4.42
C SER A 98 -18.73 15.51 -3.32
N GLY A 99 -18.46 16.81 -3.24
CA GLY A 99 -17.70 17.43 -2.16
C GLY A 99 -18.38 17.27 -0.79
N ILE A 100 -19.69 17.44 -0.72
CA ILE A 100 -20.49 17.20 0.50
C ILE A 100 -20.36 15.73 0.93
N LEU A 101 -20.55 14.79 0.00
CA LEU A 101 -20.40 13.36 0.32
C LEU A 101 -18.98 13.02 0.76
N LEU A 102 -17.96 13.58 0.12
CA LEU A 102 -16.56 13.37 0.50
C LEU A 102 -16.27 13.88 1.92
N ALA A 103 -16.81 15.05 2.28
CA ALA A 103 -16.72 15.58 3.65
C ALA A 103 -17.44 14.67 4.65
N ILE A 104 -18.66 14.19 4.32
CA ILE A 104 -19.40 13.23 5.16
C ILE A 104 -18.58 11.94 5.38
N LEU A 105 -17.95 11.37 4.34
CA LEU A 105 -17.06 10.21 4.49
C LEU A 105 -15.91 10.49 5.46
N GLY A 106 -15.36 11.71 5.43
CA GLY A 106 -14.33 12.14 6.39
C GLY A 106 -14.86 12.27 7.82
N PHE A 107 -16.11 12.74 8.03
CA PHE A 107 -16.76 12.81 9.35
C PHE A 107 -17.10 11.43 9.89
N LEU A 108 -17.58 10.53 9.06
CA LEU A 108 -17.85 9.13 9.40
C LEU A 108 -16.58 8.28 9.60
N ARG A 109 -15.40 8.89 9.49
CA ARG A 109 -14.09 8.24 9.61
C ARG A 109 -13.87 7.09 8.61
N MET A 110 -14.43 7.25 7.41
CA MET A 110 -14.34 6.28 6.33
C MET A 110 -13.06 6.41 5.48
N GLY A 111 -12.00 7.04 5.98
CA GLY A 111 -10.68 7.08 5.33
C GLY A 111 -10.04 5.71 5.06
N LYS A 112 -10.71 4.64 5.49
CA LYS A 112 -10.34 3.25 5.21
C LYS A 112 -11.02 2.67 3.96
N LEU A 113 -11.88 3.42 3.28
CA LEU A 113 -12.63 2.94 2.12
C LEU A 113 -11.74 2.31 1.04
N ALA A 114 -10.57 2.91 0.78
CA ALA A 114 -9.63 2.35 -0.19
C ALA A 114 -9.11 0.95 0.18
N ASP A 115 -9.24 0.52 1.44
CA ASP A 115 -8.79 -0.80 1.87
C ASP A 115 -9.79 -1.91 1.50
N PHE A 116 -11.03 -1.55 1.13
CA PHE A 116 -12.07 -2.50 0.70
C PHE A 116 -12.01 -2.83 -0.80
N PHE A 117 -11.06 -2.28 -1.52
CA PHE A 117 -10.88 -2.57 -2.93
C PHE A 117 -9.60 -3.38 -3.16
N PRO A 118 -9.67 -4.46 -3.96
CA PRO A 118 -8.49 -5.22 -4.34
C PRO A 118 -7.49 -4.34 -5.09
N SER A 119 -6.21 -4.41 -4.74
CA SER A 119 -5.16 -3.58 -5.38
C SER A 119 -5.14 -3.72 -6.90
N SER A 120 -5.32 -4.94 -7.41
CA SER A 120 -5.33 -5.21 -8.85
C SER A 120 -6.55 -4.62 -9.58
N ALA A 121 -7.72 -4.57 -8.91
CA ALA A 121 -8.89 -3.90 -9.45
C ALA A 121 -8.67 -2.38 -9.55
N ILE A 122 -8.08 -1.77 -8.51
CA ILE A 122 -7.71 -0.34 -8.55
C ILE A 122 -6.73 -0.06 -9.69
N GLN A 123 -5.71 -0.89 -9.86
CA GLN A 123 -4.72 -0.71 -10.93
C GLN A 123 -5.35 -0.90 -12.33
N GLY A 124 -6.28 -1.86 -12.48
CA GLY A 124 -7.05 -2.04 -13.73
C GLY A 124 -7.92 -0.82 -14.06
N MET A 125 -8.57 -0.24 -13.07
CA MET A 125 -9.33 1.00 -13.21
C MET A 125 -8.44 2.18 -13.61
N LEU A 126 -7.29 2.37 -12.95
CA LEU A 126 -6.35 3.44 -13.28
C LEU A 126 -5.77 3.28 -14.69
N ALA A 127 -5.47 2.07 -15.10
CA ALA A 127 -5.02 1.79 -16.46
C ALA A 127 -6.12 2.09 -17.49
N ALA A 128 -7.38 1.77 -17.21
CA ALA A 128 -8.50 2.12 -18.07
C ALA A 128 -8.64 3.65 -18.22
N ILE A 129 -8.57 4.39 -17.11
CA ILE A 129 -8.56 5.86 -17.13
C ILE A 129 -7.40 6.38 -17.98
N GLY A 130 -6.21 5.79 -17.83
CA GLY A 130 -5.05 6.11 -18.64
C GLY A 130 -5.30 5.93 -20.14
N LEU A 131 -5.92 4.82 -20.54
CA LEU A 131 -6.28 4.54 -21.93
C LEU A 131 -7.38 5.46 -22.46
N ILE A 132 -8.37 5.83 -21.64
CA ILE A 132 -9.40 6.81 -21.99
C ILE A 132 -8.77 8.16 -22.31
N ILE A 133 -7.89 8.64 -21.44
CA ILE A 133 -7.18 9.91 -21.62
C ILE A 133 -6.30 9.84 -22.86
N LEU A 134 -5.46 8.81 -22.96
CA LEU A 134 -4.54 8.63 -24.09
C LEU A 134 -5.31 8.56 -25.40
N GLY A 135 -6.35 7.73 -25.50
CA GLY A 135 -7.14 7.58 -26.72
C GLY A 135 -7.69 8.91 -27.21
N LYS A 136 -8.48 9.61 -26.39
CA LYS A 136 -9.11 10.88 -26.78
C LYS A 136 -8.08 11.97 -27.06
N GLN A 137 -7.11 12.17 -26.19
CA GLN A 137 -6.18 13.29 -26.30
C GLN A 137 -5.12 13.10 -27.39
N PHE A 138 -4.86 11.85 -27.83
CA PHE A 138 -3.94 11.57 -28.93
C PHE A 138 -4.40 12.20 -30.24
N HIS A 139 -5.70 12.14 -30.54
CA HIS A 139 -6.27 12.74 -31.74
C HIS A 139 -6.14 14.27 -31.70
N ILE A 140 -6.47 14.88 -30.57
CA ILE A 140 -6.38 16.33 -30.41
C ILE A 140 -4.91 16.80 -30.45
N MET A 141 -3.98 15.99 -29.90
CA MET A 141 -2.53 16.23 -30.00
C MET A 141 -2.06 16.35 -31.46
N LEU A 142 -2.65 15.57 -32.37
CA LEU A 142 -2.35 15.65 -33.82
C LEU A 142 -3.28 16.60 -34.58
N ALA A 143 -4.02 17.46 -33.89
CA ALA A 143 -4.99 18.41 -34.47
C ALA A 143 -6.07 17.72 -35.34
N HIS A 144 -6.41 16.47 -35.03
CA HIS A 144 -7.42 15.68 -35.72
C HIS A 144 -8.77 15.75 -35.05
N LYS A 145 -9.86 15.91 -35.79
CA LYS A 145 -11.23 15.85 -35.28
C LYS A 145 -11.75 14.40 -35.32
N ILE A 146 -12.14 13.89 -34.19
CA ILE A 146 -12.67 12.53 -34.02
C ILE A 146 -14.09 12.47 -34.61
N LYS A 147 -14.40 11.40 -35.32
CA LYS A 147 -15.73 11.17 -35.92
C LYS A 147 -16.64 10.32 -35.06
N ARG A 148 -16.08 9.52 -34.17
CA ARG A 148 -16.79 8.59 -33.25
C ARG A 148 -16.55 8.97 -31.82
N GLU A 149 -17.49 8.64 -30.93
CA GLU A 149 -17.48 9.11 -29.51
C GLU A 149 -17.26 8.00 -28.49
N SER A 150 -17.12 6.73 -28.93
CA SER A 150 -16.88 5.63 -28.01
C SER A 150 -15.42 5.57 -27.56
N THR A 151 -15.18 5.26 -26.30
CA THR A 151 -13.84 5.17 -25.72
C THR A 151 -12.93 4.17 -26.43
N ILE A 152 -13.49 3.04 -26.90
CA ILE A 152 -12.74 2.02 -27.61
C ILE A 152 -12.41 2.50 -29.04
N ASP A 153 -13.33 3.22 -29.67
CA ASP A 153 -13.09 3.76 -31.02
C ASP A 153 -11.93 4.74 -31.03
N TYR A 154 -11.76 5.55 -29.99
CA TYR A 154 -10.60 6.44 -29.85
C TYR A 154 -9.26 5.69 -29.95
N LEU A 155 -9.16 4.50 -29.35
CA LEU A 155 -7.94 3.70 -29.42
C LEU A 155 -7.75 3.04 -30.81
N ILE A 156 -8.84 2.59 -31.43
CA ILE A 156 -8.81 1.94 -32.76
C ILE A 156 -8.51 2.93 -33.85
N GLU A 157 -8.96 4.17 -33.75
CA GLU A 157 -8.75 5.22 -34.76
C GLU A 157 -7.34 5.85 -34.73
N ILE A 158 -6.48 5.55 -33.76
CA ILE A 158 -5.11 6.08 -33.66
C ILE A 158 -4.32 5.91 -34.98
N PRO A 159 -4.27 4.71 -35.61
CA PRO A 159 -3.53 4.54 -36.89
C PRO A 159 -4.06 5.41 -38.03
N TYR A 160 -5.38 5.59 -38.11
CA TYR A 160 -5.99 6.47 -39.14
C TYR A 160 -5.62 7.93 -38.88
N THR A 161 -5.64 8.37 -37.64
CA THR A 161 -5.25 9.74 -37.26
C THR A 161 -3.78 10.03 -37.61
N ILE A 162 -2.89 9.06 -37.41
CA ILE A 162 -1.47 9.20 -37.80
C ILE A 162 -1.36 9.33 -39.31
N ASN A 163 -2.08 8.48 -40.06
CA ASN A 163 -2.06 8.55 -41.50
C ASN A 163 -2.60 9.89 -42.03
N ASP A 164 -3.72 10.37 -41.49
CA ASP A 164 -4.30 11.65 -41.84
C ASP A 164 -3.37 12.83 -41.53
N ALA A 165 -2.71 12.78 -40.36
CA ALA A 165 -1.77 13.83 -39.94
C ALA A 165 -0.54 13.97 -40.83
N ILE A 166 -0.09 12.87 -41.43
CA ILE A 166 1.02 12.86 -42.39
C ILE A 166 0.60 13.53 -43.74
N HIS A 167 -0.70 13.50 -44.06
CA HIS A 167 -1.25 14.01 -45.32
C HIS A 167 -1.98 15.35 -45.15
N TYR A 168 -1.68 16.15 -44.11
CA TYR A 168 -2.28 17.47 -43.95
C TYR A 168 -1.80 18.44 -45.06
N ASP A 169 -2.77 19.05 -45.74
CA ASP A 169 -2.51 20.06 -46.79
C ASP A 169 -2.49 21.50 -46.23
N LYS A 170 -3.05 21.70 -45.02
CA LYS A 170 -3.15 23.03 -44.40
C LYS A 170 -1.98 23.26 -43.43
N GLU A 171 -1.19 24.30 -43.69
CA GLU A 171 -0.04 24.66 -42.84
C GLU A 171 -0.39 24.77 -41.34
N GLY A 172 -1.53 25.37 -41.02
CA GLY A 172 -1.95 25.51 -39.61
C GLY A 172 -2.22 24.18 -38.87
N LEU A 173 -2.63 23.11 -39.60
CA LEU A 173 -2.77 21.76 -39.04
C LEU A 173 -1.39 21.11 -38.86
N ILE A 174 -0.51 21.32 -39.81
CA ILE A 174 0.86 20.78 -39.77
C ILE A 174 1.61 21.34 -38.58
N TYR A 175 1.60 22.67 -38.36
CA TYR A 175 2.25 23.31 -37.22
C TYR A 175 1.61 22.89 -35.88
N ALA A 176 0.31 22.73 -35.84
CA ALA A 176 -0.40 22.26 -34.62
C ALA A 176 0.01 20.81 -34.29
N ALA A 177 0.07 19.91 -35.26
CA ALA A 177 0.51 18.52 -35.06
C ALA A 177 2.00 18.46 -34.66
N ILE A 178 2.87 19.26 -35.30
CA ILE A 178 4.28 19.37 -34.94
C ILE A 178 4.43 19.84 -33.47
N ALA A 179 3.67 20.85 -33.05
CA ALA A 179 3.69 21.31 -31.67
C ALA A 179 3.31 20.21 -30.68
N GLY A 180 2.30 19.38 -31.02
CA GLY A 180 1.92 18.21 -30.21
C GLY A 180 3.02 17.15 -30.14
N VAL A 181 3.57 16.76 -31.32
CA VAL A 181 4.62 15.72 -31.38
C VAL A 181 5.90 16.17 -30.67
N LEU A 182 6.36 17.41 -30.87
CA LEU A 182 7.54 17.94 -30.17
C LEU A 182 7.33 17.99 -28.66
N SER A 183 6.12 18.37 -28.22
CA SER A 183 5.76 18.36 -26.81
C SER A 183 5.80 16.94 -26.23
N LEU A 184 5.33 15.93 -26.96
CA LEU A 184 5.42 14.53 -26.52
C LEU A 184 6.88 14.07 -26.46
N ILE A 185 7.71 14.44 -27.42
CA ILE A 185 9.15 14.14 -27.42
C ILE A 185 9.82 14.76 -26.18
N ILE A 186 9.51 16.01 -25.85
CA ILE A 186 10.00 16.65 -24.64
C ILE A 186 9.58 15.86 -23.40
N MET A 187 8.31 15.46 -23.28
CA MET A 187 7.83 14.68 -22.13
C MET A 187 8.54 13.34 -21.96
N VAL A 188 8.90 12.66 -23.07
CA VAL A 188 9.56 11.34 -23.05
C VAL A 188 11.06 11.43 -22.74
N PHE A 189 11.75 12.40 -23.37
CA PHE A 189 13.21 12.46 -23.31
C PHE A 189 13.76 13.39 -22.22
N TYR A 190 13.05 14.45 -21.88
CA TYR A 190 13.51 15.42 -20.88
C TYR A 190 13.81 14.79 -19.50
N PRO A 191 13.02 13.87 -18.93
CA PRO A 191 13.34 13.21 -17.66
C PRO A 191 14.64 12.40 -17.68
N LYS A 192 15.17 12.06 -18.88
CA LYS A 192 16.43 11.33 -19.04
C LYS A 192 17.66 12.25 -19.04
N ILE A 193 17.46 13.56 -19.17
CA ILE A 193 18.55 14.55 -19.15
C ILE A 193 19.02 14.75 -17.72
N ARG A 194 20.28 14.45 -17.43
CA ARG A 194 20.88 14.53 -16.07
C ARG A 194 21.44 15.91 -15.71
N ASN A 195 21.01 16.99 -16.35
CA ASN A 195 21.49 18.33 -16.06
C ASN A 195 20.64 18.98 -14.95
N LYS A 196 21.25 19.26 -13.78
CA LYS A 196 20.58 19.83 -12.60
C LYS A 196 19.93 21.21 -12.87
N TYR A 197 20.51 22.03 -13.72
CA TYR A 197 19.99 23.38 -14.02
C TYR A 197 18.76 23.31 -14.94
N LEU A 198 18.77 22.42 -15.92
CA LEU A 198 17.59 22.21 -16.77
C LEU A 198 16.43 21.60 -15.97
N GLN A 199 16.70 20.66 -15.08
CA GLN A 199 15.69 20.00 -14.26
C GLN A 199 15.00 20.91 -13.24
N LEU A 200 15.50 22.13 -12.99
CA LEU A 200 14.79 23.13 -12.17
C LEU A 200 13.44 23.53 -12.78
N ILE A 201 13.33 23.55 -14.11
CA ILE A 201 12.08 23.83 -14.81
C ILE A 201 11.52 22.48 -15.28
N PRO A 202 10.34 22.07 -14.82
CA PRO A 202 9.74 20.79 -15.22
C PRO A 202 9.40 20.73 -16.72
N ALA A 203 9.41 19.51 -17.31
CA ALA A 203 9.10 19.30 -18.72
C ALA A 203 7.80 19.99 -19.20
N PRO A 204 6.67 19.93 -18.46
CA PRO A 204 5.45 20.63 -18.87
C PRO A 204 5.62 22.14 -18.99
N MET A 205 6.45 22.74 -18.18
CA MET A 205 6.69 24.19 -18.26
C MET A 205 7.58 24.56 -19.44
N TRP A 206 8.56 23.73 -19.79
CA TRP A 206 9.33 23.95 -21.03
C TRP A 206 8.44 23.94 -22.27
N ILE A 207 7.43 23.05 -22.30
CA ILE A 207 6.44 23.01 -23.39
C ILE A 207 5.68 24.33 -23.48
N VAL A 208 5.25 24.89 -22.34
CA VAL A 208 4.56 26.19 -22.28
C VAL A 208 5.47 27.31 -22.78
N ILE A 209 6.71 27.39 -22.26
CA ILE A 209 7.67 28.45 -22.64
C ILE A 209 7.98 28.38 -24.14
N LEU A 210 8.26 27.20 -24.66
CA LEU A 210 8.56 27.03 -26.11
C LEU A 210 7.37 27.34 -26.97
N SER A 211 6.15 26.98 -26.57
CA SER A 211 4.91 27.27 -27.28
C SER A 211 4.64 28.78 -27.37
N ILE A 212 4.82 29.49 -26.24
CA ILE A 212 4.68 30.94 -26.17
C ILE A 212 5.79 31.60 -27.02
N GLY A 213 7.03 31.13 -26.88
CA GLY A 213 8.16 31.61 -27.67
C GLY A 213 7.94 31.46 -29.18
N PHE A 214 7.41 30.32 -29.64
CA PHE A 214 7.04 30.08 -31.02
C PHE A 214 5.98 31.10 -31.50
N SER A 215 4.95 31.37 -30.72
CA SER A 215 3.92 32.36 -31.02
C SER A 215 4.52 33.77 -31.20
N TYR A 216 5.42 34.17 -30.30
CA TYR A 216 6.09 35.47 -30.38
C TYR A 216 7.10 35.54 -31.56
N TYR A 217 7.73 34.45 -31.93
CA TYR A 217 8.61 34.41 -33.07
C TYR A 217 7.88 34.83 -34.38
N PHE A 218 6.69 34.28 -34.65
CA PHE A 218 5.92 34.65 -35.80
C PHE A 218 5.44 36.11 -35.76
N GLU A 219 5.02 36.58 -34.59
CA GLU A 219 4.51 37.95 -34.44
C GLU A 219 5.63 39.02 -34.55
N LEU A 220 6.76 38.82 -33.87
CA LEU A 220 7.79 39.83 -33.71
C LEU A 220 8.94 39.72 -34.70
N VAL A 221 9.28 38.53 -35.18
CA VAL A 221 10.44 38.29 -36.07
C VAL A 221 10.00 38.05 -37.48
N ALA A 222 9.04 37.18 -37.70
CA ALA A 222 8.53 36.93 -39.06
C ALA A 222 7.52 37.99 -39.53
N HIS A 223 6.98 38.81 -38.62
CA HIS A 223 5.94 39.80 -38.85
C HIS A 223 4.66 39.19 -39.48
N GLU A 224 4.39 37.94 -39.16
CA GLU A 224 3.27 37.17 -39.69
C GLU A 224 2.32 36.79 -38.55
N GLN A 225 1.07 36.46 -38.88
CA GLN A 225 0.14 35.87 -37.90
C GLN A 225 0.59 34.46 -37.52
N ASN A 226 0.34 34.07 -36.27
CA ASN A 226 0.60 32.71 -35.83
C ASN A 226 -0.06 31.71 -36.81
N PRO A 227 0.70 30.80 -37.42
CA PRO A 227 0.17 29.88 -38.42
C PRO A 227 -0.83 28.87 -37.84
N ILE A 228 -0.77 28.62 -36.52
CA ILE A 228 -1.73 27.73 -35.83
C ILE A 228 -3.08 28.43 -35.74
N SER A 229 -4.12 27.82 -36.29
CA SER A 229 -5.49 28.34 -36.21
C SER A 229 -5.94 28.55 -34.76
N LYS A 230 -6.69 29.65 -34.53
CA LYS A 230 -7.30 29.93 -33.20
C LYS A 230 -8.14 28.78 -32.65
N LEU A 231 -8.65 27.90 -33.49
CA LEU A 231 -9.37 26.68 -33.10
C LEU A 231 -8.49 25.70 -32.26
N TYR A 232 -7.19 25.69 -32.51
CA TYR A 232 -6.20 24.85 -31.81
C TYR A 232 -5.37 25.62 -30.79
N MET A 233 -5.82 26.80 -30.39
CA MET A 233 -5.24 27.59 -29.31
C MET A 233 -6.13 27.49 -28.06
N ILE A 234 -5.56 27.71 -26.87
CA ILE A 234 -6.36 27.79 -25.64
C ILE A 234 -7.26 29.01 -25.75
N SER A 235 -8.56 28.79 -25.53
CA SER A 235 -9.56 29.87 -25.48
C SER A 235 -10.31 29.80 -24.14
N GLY A 236 -10.98 30.90 -23.77
CA GLY A 236 -11.82 30.92 -22.58
C GLY A 236 -11.07 31.07 -21.25
N ILE A 237 -9.86 31.66 -21.26
CA ILE A 237 -9.22 32.15 -20.05
C ILE A 237 -9.65 33.62 -19.88
N PRO A 238 -10.51 33.94 -18.90
CA PRO A 238 -10.93 35.32 -18.67
C PRO A 238 -9.78 36.17 -18.11
N GLU A 239 -9.78 37.45 -18.36
CA GLU A 239 -8.94 38.36 -17.62
C GLU A 239 -9.32 38.34 -16.13
N PHE A 240 -8.36 38.57 -15.25
CA PHE A 240 -8.60 38.47 -13.80
C PHE A 240 -9.79 39.30 -13.31
N LYS A 241 -9.99 40.49 -13.89
CA LYS A 241 -11.12 41.41 -13.57
C LYS A 241 -12.48 40.80 -13.92
N ASP A 242 -12.53 39.92 -14.93
CA ASP A 242 -13.77 39.35 -15.46
C ASP A 242 -14.11 37.99 -14.86
N ILE A 243 -13.18 37.37 -14.09
CA ILE A 243 -13.38 36.05 -13.49
C ILE A 243 -14.65 36.03 -12.61
N ILE A 244 -14.85 37.05 -11.78
CA ILE A 244 -16.02 37.14 -10.91
C ILE A 244 -17.31 37.29 -11.69
N ALA A 245 -17.28 38.05 -12.77
CA ALA A 245 -18.45 38.26 -13.63
C ALA A 245 -18.81 37.02 -14.48
N GLN A 246 -17.85 36.14 -14.71
CA GLN A 246 -18.00 34.90 -15.49
C GLN A 246 -18.14 33.65 -14.61
N LEU A 247 -18.44 33.81 -13.30
CA LEU A 247 -18.73 32.67 -12.44
C LEU A 247 -19.93 31.89 -13.03
N PRO A 248 -19.82 30.54 -13.10
CA PRO A 248 -20.89 29.73 -13.67
C PRO A 248 -22.15 29.76 -12.81
N SER A 249 -23.29 29.63 -13.45
CA SER A 249 -24.56 29.39 -12.78
C SER A 249 -24.61 27.92 -12.36
N VAL A 250 -24.62 27.64 -11.05
CA VAL A 250 -24.78 26.25 -10.55
C VAL A 250 -26.25 25.87 -10.66
N ASP A 251 -26.56 24.84 -11.46
CA ASP A 251 -27.91 24.36 -11.67
C ASP A 251 -28.20 23.01 -11.01
N PHE A 252 -29.09 22.97 -10.04
CA PHE A 252 -29.58 21.76 -9.38
C PHE A 252 -30.84 21.16 -10.03
N GLY A 253 -31.32 21.72 -11.16
CA GLY A 253 -32.55 21.26 -11.81
C GLY A 253 -32.56 19.77 -12.21
N LYS A 254 -31.39 19.18 -12.43
CA LYS A 254 -31.23 17.74 -12.73
C LYS A 254 -31.07 16.85 -11.48
N ALA A 255 -31.14 17.38 -10.26
CA ALA A 255 -30.97 16.62 -9.02
C ALA A 255 -32.00 15.50 -8.81
N GLY A 256 -33.16 15.56 -9.49
CA GLY A 256 -34.16 14.49 -9.51
C GLY A 256 -33.80 13.30 -10.42
N GLN A 257 -32.78 13.39 -11.27
CA GLN A 257 -32.42 12.36 -12.24
C GLN A 257 -31.42 11.36 -11.68
N PHE A 258 -31.55 10.09 -12.05
CA PHE A 258 -30.62 9.03 -11.65
C PHE A 258 -29.19 9.31 -12.16
N THR A 259 -29.05 9.84 -13.37
CA THR A 259 -27.76 10.21 -13.98
C THR A 259 -26.99 11.24 -13.16
N PHE A 260 -27.69 12.19 -12.51
CA PHE A 260 -27.07 13.15 -11.61
C PHE A 260 -26.40 12.47 -10.41
N TRP A 261 -27.15 11.63 -9.68
CA TRP A 261 -26.62 10.93 -8.51
C TRP A 261 -25.57 9.88 -8.87
N SER A 262 -25.72 9.22 -10.02
CA SER A 262 -24.68 8.32 -10.55
C SER A 262 -23.37 9.07 -10.75
N SER A 263 -23.40 10.28 -11.32
CA SER A 263 -22.22 11.14 -11.48
C SER A 263 -21.67 11.60 -10.13
N VAL A 264 -22.51 12.01 -9.18
CA VAL A 264 -22.12 12.40 -7.82
C VAL A 264 -21.38 11.25 -7.12
N PHE A 265 -21.93 10.03 -7.14
CA PHE A 265 -21.31 8.87 -6.52
C PHE A 265 -20.00 8.48 -7.22
N ALA A 266 -19.94 8.53 -8.56
CA ALA A 266 -18.72 8.26 -9.31
C ALA A 266 -17.62 9.25 -8.95
N LEU A 267 -17.90 10.54 -8.98
CA LEU A 267 -16.96 11.59 -8.59
C LEU A 267 -16.48 11.40 -7.16
N THR A 268 -17.38 11.13 -6.21
CA THR A 268 -17.02 10.91 -4.80
C THR A 268 -16.14 9.68 -4.62
N LEU A 269 -16.49 8.56 -5.26
CA LEU A 269 -15.76 7.31 -5.14
C LEU A 269 -14.34 7.46 -5.68
N ILE A 270 -14.20 7.98 -6.90
CA ILE A 270 -12.88 8.14 -7.53
C ILE A 270 -12.05 9.18 -6.78
N ALA A 271 -12.63 10.33 -6.42
CA ALA A 271 -11.92 11.35 -5.64
C ALA A 271 -11.43 10.81 -4.30
N SER A 272 -12.23 9.99 -3.61
CA SER A 272 -11.83 9.37 -2.34
C SER A 272 -10.70 8.36 -2.53
N ILE A 273 -10.83 7.43 -3.50
CA ILE A 273 -9.80 6.41 -3.77
C ILE A 273 -8.48 7.06 -4.20
N GLU A 274 -8.52 7.97 -5.19
CA GLU A 274 -7.33 8.67 -5.69
C GLU A 274 -6.62 9.43 -4.58
N SER A 275 -7.37 10.17 -3.75
CA SER A 275 -6.80 10.93 -2.64
C SER A 275 -6.20 10.03 -1.57
N LEU A 276 -6.90 8.98 -1.15
CA LEU A 276 -6.43 8.07 -0.10
C LEU A 276 -5.17 7.31 -0.53
N LEU A 277 -5.11 6.86 -1.79
CA LEU A 277 -3.91 6.22 -2.34
C LEU A 277 -2.75 7.20 -2.46
N SER A 278 -3.02 8.42 -2.93
CA SER A 278 -2.02 9.49 -3.05
C SER A 278 -1.43 9.87 -1.70
N ILE A 279 -2.27 10.06 -0.68
CA ILE A 279 -1.81 10.38 0.68
C ILE A 279 -0.90 9.28 1.22
N LYS A 280 -1.30 8.01 1.11
CA LYS A 280 -0.48 6.87 1.56
C LYS A 280 0.86 6.79 0.84
N ALA A 281 0.89 7.06 -0.46
CA ALA A 281 2.11 7.06 -1.24
C ALA A 281 3.04 8.22 -0.85
N VAL A 282 2.48 9.41 -0.61
CA VAL A 282 3.21 10.61 -0.22
C VAL A 282 3.77 10.52 1.21
N ASP A 283 3.04 9.88 2.13
CA ASP A 283 3.54 9.59 3.49
C ASP A 283 4.84 8.76 3.46
N LYS A 284 5.02 7.88 2.46
CA LYS A 284 6.27 7.13 2.27
C LYS A 284 7.42 8.01 1.77
N LEU A 285 7.11 9.08 1.04
CA LEU A 285 8.08 10.02 0.50
C LEU A 285 8.45 11.10 1.52
N ASP A 286 7.63 11.36 2.54
CA ASP A 286 7.89 12.40 3.55
C ASP A 286 9.23 12.14 4.24
N PRO A 287 10.19 13.10 4.17
CA PRO A 287 11.50 12.96 4.81
C PRO A 287 11.41 12.73 6.33
N GLU A 288 10.41 13.33 6.97
CA GLU A 288 10.15 13.16 8.41
C GLU A 288 9.28 11.93 8.72
N LYS A 289 8.82 11.20 7.67
CA LYS A 289 8.04 9.96 7.79
C LYS A 289 6.80 10.11 8.69
N ARG A 290 6.16 11.28 8.62
CA ARG A 290 4.95 11.57 9.37
C ARG A 290 3.75 10.89 8.74
N ARG A 291 2.84 10.45 9.56
CA ARG A 291 1.60 9.81 9.12
C ARG A 291 0.49 10.84 9.00
N SER A 292 -0.15 10.88 7.85
CA SER A 292 -1.27 11.78 7.59
C SER A 292 -2.56 11.33 8.26
N ASN A 293 -3.36 12.29 8.71
CA ASN A 293 -4.72 12.00 9.16
C ASN A 293 -5.68 12.03 7.96
N VAL A 294 -5.86 10.88 7.33
CA VAL A 294 -6.66 10.71 6.11
C VAL A 294 -8.12 11.16 6.25
N ASN A 295 -8.72 11.03 7.44
CA ASN A 295 -10.09 11.49 7.67
C ASN A 295 -10.19 13.02 7.69
N ARG A 296 -9.17 13.68 8.24
CA ARG A 296 -9.06 15.13 8.21
C ARG A 296 -8.84 15.64 6.78
N ASP A 297 -8.05 14.93 5.99
CA ASP A 297 -7.85 15.25 4.57
C ASP A 297 -9.14 15.10 3.77
N LEU A 298 -9.90 14.01 3.94
CA LEU A 298 -11.19 13.85 3.26
C LEU A 298 -12.17 15.00 3.55
N LYS A 299 -12.22 15.49 4.81
CA LYS A 299 -13.01 16.66 5.17
C LYS A 299 -12.53 17.91 4.45
N ALA A 300 -11.23 18.16 4.46
CA ALA A 300 -10.63 19.33 3.82
C ALA A 300 -10.80 19.29 2.29
N LEU A 301 -10.61 18.13 1.66
CA LEU A 301 -10.82 17.92 0.24
C LEU A 301 -12.30 18.09 -0.15
N GLY A 302 -13.22 17.58 0.69
CA GLY A 302 -14.64 17.78 0.48
C GLY A 302 -15.03 19.26 0.53
N LEU A 303 -14.58 20.00 1.54
CA LEU A 303 -14.80 21.44 1.64
C LEU A 303 -14.14 22.21 0.48
N ALA A 304 -12.94 21.82 0.08
CA ALA A 304 -12.26 22.40 -1.08
C ALA A 304 -13.03 22.14 -2.39
N THR A 305 -13.58 20.94 -2.55
CA THR A 305 -14.39 20.57 -3.73
C THR A 305 -15.69 21.36 -3.78
N ILE A 306 -16.36 21.56 -2.63
CA ILE A 306 -17.55 22.43 -2.54
C ILE A 306 -17.20 23.85 -3.00
N GLY A 307 -16.16 24.45 -2.41
CA GLY A 307 -15.72 25.80 -2.77
C GLY A 307 -15.28 25.90 -4.24
N SER A 308 -14.57 24.88 -4.75
CA SER A 308 -14.17 24.79 -6.14
C SER A 308 -15.39 24.77 -7.08
N GLY A 309 -16.38 23.90 -6.80
CA GLY A 309 -17.59 23.79 -7.61
C GLY A 309 -18.41 25.07 -7.68
N PHE A 310 -18.54 25.81 -6.56
CA PHE A 310 -19.21 27.13 -6.54
C PHE A 310 -18.46 28.19 -7.37
N LEU A 311 -17.13 28.10 -7.45
CA LEU A 311 -16.31 29.02 -8.25
C LEU A 311 -16.10 28.54 -9.69
N GLY A 312 -16.78 27.48 -10.12
CA GLY A 312 -16.62 26.90 -11.47
C GLY A 312 -15.36 26.07 -11.66
N GLY A 313 -14.81 25.54 -10.59
CA GLY A 313 -13.67 24.64 -10.62
C GLY A 313 -14.07 23.17 -10.58
N LEU A 314 -13.08 22.31 -10.87
CA LEU A 314 -13.21 20.86 -10.83
C LEU A 314 -13.13 20.30 -9.41
N ASN A 315 -13.37 18.99 -9.25
CA ASN A 315 -13.12 18.28 -8.00
C ASN A 315 -11.66 18.41 -7.55
N VAL A 316 -11.49 18.58 -6.25
CA VAL A 316 -10.18 18.69 -5.61
C VAL A 316 -9.79 17.34 -4.99
N VAL A 317 -8.61 16.85 -5.36
CA VAL A 317 -8.00 15.62 -4.81
C VAL A 317 -6.54 15.86 -4.43
N THR A 318 -5.97 14.94 -3.68
CA THR A 318 -4.53 14.90 -3.44
C THR A 318 -3.82 14.27 -4.63
N VAL A 319 -2.78 14.92 -5.16
CA VAL A 319 -2.10 14.51 -6.40
C VAL A 319 -0.68 14.03 -6.11
N ILE A 320 -0.41 12.74 -6.34
CA ILE A 320 0.92 12.10 -6.11
C ILE A 320 2.05 12.82 -6.87
N ALA A 321 1.87 13.06 -8.17
CA ALA A 321 2.92 13.61 -9.02
C ALA A 321 3.41 14.99 -8.54
N ARG A 322 2.48 15.88 -8.20
CA ARG A 322 2.80 17.21 -7.65
C ARG A 322 3.39 17.13 -6.25
N SER A 323 2.87 16.22 -5.42
CA SER A 323 3.39 15.99 -4.05
C SER A 323 4.82 15.45 -4.06
N SER A 324 5.15 14.56 -4.99
CA SER A 324 6.53 14.05 -5.16
C SER A 324 7.50 15.17 -5.54
N VAL A 325 7.07 16.08 -6.41
CA VAL A 325 7.87 17.26 -6.77
C VAL A 325 8.08 18.18 -5.56
N ASN A 326 7.02 18.37 -4.75
CA ASN A 326 7.13 19.11 -3.50
C ASN A 326 8.21 18.52 -2.58
N VAL A 327 8.16 17.22 -2.33
CA VAL A 327 9.15 16.53 -1.48
C VAL A 327 10.55 16.60 -2.07
N ASN A 328 10.72 16.39 -3.37
CA ASN A 328 12.01 16.44 -4.05
C ASN A 328 12.65 17.83 -4.03
N ASN A 329 11.83 18.88 -3.92
CA ASN A 329 12.28 20.25 -3.73
C ASN A 329 12.31 20.72 -2.26
N ASN A 330 12.44 19.75 -1.33
CA ASN A 330 12.55 19.98 0.10
C ASN A 330 11.34 20.68 0.76
N GLY A 331 10.14 20.53 0.18
CA GLY A 331 8.91 20.92 0.83
C GLY A 331 8.69 20.06 2.09
N SER A 332 8.54 20.71 3.24
CA SER A 332 8.53 20.05 4.54
C SER A 332 7.21 20.14 5.29
N ASN A 333 6.34 21.06 4.89
CA ASN A 333 5.03 21.23 5.52
C ASN A 333 3.98 21.78 4.55
N ARG A 334 2.74 21.90 5.02
CA ARG A 334 1.58 22.31 4.20
C ARG A 334 1.68 23.72 3.61
N SER A 335 2.59 24.57 4.08
CA SER A 335 2.74 25.91 3.50
C SER A 335 3.19 25.87 2.04
N SER A 336 3.87 24.81 1.58
CA SER A 336 4.21 24.64 0.17
C SER A 336 2.94 24.52 -0.71
N ASN A 337 1.89 23.84 -0.23
CA ASN A 337 0.61 23.77 -0.93
C ASN A 337 -0.12 25.12 -0.97
N PHE A 338 0.00 25.91 0.09
CA PHE A 338 -0.52 27.28 0.12
C PHE A 338 0.22 28.18 -0.90
N PHE A 339 1.56 28.18 -0.89
CA PHE A 339 2.34 28.98 -1.83
C PHE A 339 2.17 28.53 -3.29
N HIS A 340 1.99 27.23 -3.52
CA HIS A 340 1.60 26.71 -4.84
C HIS A 340 0.32 27.39 -5.36
N ALA A 341 -0.71 27.53 -4.52
CA ALA A 341 -1.94 28.22 -4.89
C ALA A 341 -1.71 29.71 -5.15
N ILE A 342 -0.94 30.38 -4.31
CA ILE A 342 -0.60 31.80 -4.51
C ILE A 342 0.13 32.03 -5.83
N PHE A 343 1.13 31.22 -6.16
CA PHE A 343 1.83 31.34 -7.44
C PHE A 343 0.93 31.08 -8.65
N LEU A 344 -0.04 30.14 -8.54
CA LEU A 344 -1.04 29.96 -9.61
C LEU A 344 -1.91 31.20 -9.80
N VAL A 345 -2.34 31.84 -8.71
CA VAL A 345 -3.07 33.13 -8.80
C VAL A 345 -2.21 34.19 -9.48
N ILE A 346 -0.94 34.31 -9.07
CA ILE A 346 0.00 35.26 -9.68
C ILE A 346 0.16 35.00 -11.19
N PHE A 347 0.28 33.72 -11.58
CA PHE A 347 0.40 33.37 -13.01
C PHE A 347 -0.84 33.74 -13.80
N ILE A 348 -2.04 33.51 -13.27
CA ILE A 348 -3.29 33.92 -13.96
C ILE A 348 -3.39 35.44 -14.04
N VAL A 349 -3.10 36.16 -12.95
CA VAL A 349 -3.16 37.62 -12.95
C VAL A 349 -2.19 38.26 -13.93
N LEU A 350 -0.96 37.76 -13.99
CA LEU A 350 0.10 38.37 -14.80
C LEU A 350 0.18 37.84 -16.22
N PHE A 351 -0.20 36.59 -16.47
CA PHE A 351 0.06 35.89 -17.73
C PHE A 351 -1.17 35.31 -18.41
N SER A 352 -2.41 35.72 -18.04
CA SER A 352 -3.65 35.20 -18.66
C SER A 352 -3.62 35.32 -20.20
N THR A 353 -3.21 36.48 -20.74
CA THR A 353 -3.11 36.72 -22.17
C THR A 353 -2.05 35.82 -22.85
N GLN A 354 -0.92 35.54 -22.16
CA GLN A 354 0.14 34.70 -22.70
C GLN A 354 -0.29 33.21 -22.74
N LEU A 355 -1.10 32.80 -21.78
CA LEU A 355 -1.62 31.43 -21.74
C LEU A 355 -2.53 31.10 -22.92
N THR A 356 -3.22 32.07 -23.49
CA THR A 356 -4.04 31.86 -24.71
C THR A 356 -3.19 31.65 -25.97
N ARG A 357 -1.89 31.91 -25.93
CA ARG A 357 -0.92 31.63 -27.00
C ARG A 357 -0.40 30.19 -27.00
N ILE A 358 -0.81 29.35 -26.05
CA ILE A 358 -0.38 27.95 -25.99
C ILE A 358 -1.27 27.13 -26.94
N PRO A 359 -0.68 26.33 -27.85
CA PRO A 359 -1.44 25.41 -28.68
C PRO A 359 -2.07 24.29 -27.84
N LEU A 360 -3.34 24.01 -28.10
CA LEU A 360 -4.05 22.89 -27.49
C LEU A 360 -3.34 21.54 -27.66
N PRO A 361 -2.82 21.19 -28.88
CA PRO A 361 -2.04 19.99 -29.10
C PRO A 361 -0.86 19.80 -28.14
N ALA A 362 -0.18 20.88 -27.78
CA ALA A 362 0.96 20.84 -26.85
C ALA A 362 0.56 20.43 -25.44
N LEU A 363 -0.58 20.92 -24.95
CA LEU A 363 -1.11 20.48 -23.64
C LEU A 363 -1.64 19.04 -23.69
N MET A 364 -2.27 18.65 -24.79
CA MET A 364 -2.79 17.29 -24.96
C MET A 364 -1.66 16.26 -24.99
N ALA A 365 -0.47 16.60 -25.53
CA ALA A 365 0.72 15.75 -25.45
C ALA A 365 1.13 15.42 -23.99
N ILE A 366 1.01 16.36 -23.06
CA ILE A 366 1.27 16.13 -21.65
C ILE A 366 0.29 15.09 -21.07
N LEU A 367 -0.97 15.17 -21.48
CA LEU A 367 -1.99 14.24 -21.04
C LEU A 367 -1.85 12.86 -21.69
N VAL A 368 -1.49 12.77 -22.96
CA VAL A 368 -1.16 11.51 -23.65
C VAL A 368 -0.04 10.79 -22.91
N PHE A 369 1.03 11.49 -22.55
CA PHE A 369 2.12 10.91 -21.79
C PHE A 369 1.69 10.45 -20.38
N THR A 370 0.83 11.23 -19.72
CA THR A 370 0.27 10.87 -18.41
C THR A 370 -0.62 9.64 -18.50
N GLY A 371 -1.49 9.57 -19.52
CA GLY A 371 -2.32 8.40 -19.80
C GLY A 371 -1.49 7.14 -20.06
N TYR A 372 -0.43 7.25 -20.86
CA TYR A 372 0.52 6.16 -21.08
C TYR A 372 1.16 5.67 -19.77
N LYS A 373 1.57 6.57 -18.88
CA LYS A 373 2.14 6.19 -17.57
C LYS A 373 1.17 5.40 -16.71
N LEU A 374 -0.12 5.76 -16.70
CA LEU A 374 -1.15 5.05 -15.92
C LEU A 374 -1.42 3.64 -16.50
N ALA A 375 -1.32 3.46 -17.80
CA ALA A 375 -1.54 2.18 -18.51
C ALA A 375 -0.23 1.54 -18.99
N SER A 376 0.90 1.80 -18.33
CA SER A 376 2.21 1.37 -18.80
C SER A 376 2.33 -0.17 -18.88
N PRO A 377 3.07 -0.71 -19.86
CA PRO A 377 3.36 -2.14 -19.98
C PRO A 377 4.04 -2.71 -18.71
N ASP A 378 4.83 -1.89 -18.01
CA ASP A 378 5.47 -2.29 -16.75
C ASP A 378 4.45 -2.60 -15.66
N THR A 379 3.33 -1.86 -15.60
CA THR A 379 2.23 -2.15 -14.67
C THR A 379 1.66 -3.54 -14.94
N ILE A 380 1.39 -3.87 -16.21
CA ILE A 380 0.86 -5.19 -16.61
C ILE A 380 1.87 -6.30 -16.27
N LYS A 381 3.15 -6.08 -16.57
CA LYS A 381 4.22 -7.03 -16.27
C LYS A 381 4.35 -7.29 -14.76
N ASN A 382 4.29 -6.24 -13.96
CA ASN A 382 4.33 -6.35 -12.50
C ASN A 382 3.13 -7.14 -11.96
N ILE A 383 1.92 -6.88 -12.44
CA ILE A 383 0.72 -7.62 -12.04
C ILE A 383 0.82 -9.09 -12.44
N PHE A 384 1.30 -9.37 -13.66
CA PHE A 384 1.52 -10.75 -14.12
C PHE A 384 2.52 -11.50 -13.23
N SER A 385 3.58 -10.83 -12.78
CA SER A 385 4.57 -11.45 -11.88
C SER A 385 4.01 -11.80 -10.51
N ILE A 386 2.96 -11.10 -10.04
CA ILE A 386 2.30 -11.36 -8.77
C ILE A 386 1.47 -12.65 -8.83
N GLY A 387 0.67 -12.82 -9.90
CA GLY A 387 -0.15 -14.02 -10.09
C GLY A 387 -1.12 -13.88 -11.26
N LYS A 388 -1.48 -15.01 -11.85
CA LYS A 388 -2.41 -15.05 -13.00
C LYS A 388 -3.80 -14.55 -12.61
N GLU A 389 -4.23 -14.85 -11.39
CA GLU A 389 -5.51 -14.40 -10.84
C GLU A 389 -5.58 -12.88 -10.73
N GLN A 390 -4.45 -12.23 -10.36
CA GLN A 390 -4.36 -10.77 -10.28
C GLN A 390 -4.47 -10.15 -11.68
N LEU A 391 -3.88 -10.79 -12.68
CA LEU A 391 -3.98 -10.38 -14.07
C LEU A 391 -5.41 -10.46 -14.59
N ILE A 392 -6.15 -11.51 -14.25
CA ILE A 392 -7.58 -11.65 -14.63
C ILE A 392 -8.39 -10.52 -13.99
N ILE A 393 -8.23 -10.24 -12.70
CA ILE A 393 -8.91 -9.15 -12.00
C ILE A 393 -8.61 -7.80 -12.67
N PHE A 394 -7.35 -7.56 -12.98
CA PHE A 394 -6.90 -6.35 -13.66
C PHE A 394 -7.58 -6.18 -15.03
N PHE A 395 -7.51 -7.19 -15.90
CA PHE A 395 -8.07 -7.09 -17.26
C PHE A 395 -9.59 -7.01 -17.26
N VAL A 396 -10.29 -7.76 -16.39
CA VAL A 396 -11.75 -7.64 -16.29
C VAL A 396 -12.14 -6.23 -15.86
N THR A 397 -11.48 -5.69 -14.83
CA THR A 397 -11.74 -4.30 -14.39
C THR A 397 -11.45 -3.30 -15.51
N LEU A 398 -10.31 -3.44 -16.20
CA LEU A 398 -9.92 -2.57 -17.31
C LEU A 398 -10.95 -2.60 -18.44
N LEU A 399 -11.28 -3.79 -18.95
CA LEU A 399 -12.19 -3.93 -20.10
C LEU A 399 -13.61 -3.49 -19.78
N VAL A 400 -14.14 -3.85 -18.60
CA VAL A 400 -15.48 -3.40 -18.19
C VAL A 400 -15.50 -1.88 -17.98
N THR A 401 -14.44 -1.31 -17.44
CA THR A 401 -14.31 0.17 -17.31
C THR A 401 -14.34 0.84 -18.67
N LEU A 402 -13.59 0.34 -19.66
CA LEU A 402 -13.52 0.92 -21.01
C LEU A 402 -14.86 0.81 -21.76
N LYS A 403 -15.60 -0.29 -21.55
CA LYS A 403 -16.82 -0.58 -22.32
C LYS A 403 -18.09 -0.04 -21.69
N ILE A 404 -18.21 -0.11 -20.36
CA ILE A 404 -19.45 0.19 -19.64
C ILE A 404 -19.30 1.43 -18.76
N GLY A 405 -18.16 1.59 -18.09
CA GLY A 405 -17.87 2.75 -17.23
C GLY A 405 -17.15 2.38 -15.95
N LEU A 406 -16.70 3.42 -15.24
CA LEU A 406 -15.80 3.33 -14.09
C LEU A 406 -16.40 2.60 -12.88
N ILE A 407 -17.65 2.91 -12.52
CA ILE A 407 -18.31 2.28 -11.35
C ILE A 407 -18.49 0.78 -11.61
N THR A 408 -19.05 0.44 -12.77
CA THR A 408 -19.27 -0.96 -13.16
C THR A 408 -17.97 -1.73 -13.28
N GLY A 409 -16.91 -1.07 -13.77
CA GLY A 409 -15.57 -1.64 -13.86
C GLY A 409 -15.00 -2.04 -12.50
N ILE A 410 -15.00 -1.12 -11.52
CA ILE A 410 -14.45 -1.43 -10.20
C ILE A 410 -15.30 -2.48 -9.45
N LEU A 411 -16.63 -2.40 -9.60
CA LEU A 411 -17.53 -3.40 -9.01
C LEU A 411 -17.31 -4.79 -9.62
N SER A 412 -17.12 -4.87 -10.95
CA SER A 412 -16.80 -6.15 -11.61
C SER A 412 -15.45 -6.71 -11.12
N GLY A 413 -14.45 -5.87 -10.90
CA GLY A 413 -13.17 -6.26 -10.32
C GLY A 413 -13.32 -6.85 -8.92
N VAL A 414 -14.12 -6.22 -8.05
CA VAL A 414 -14.43 -6.74 -6.72
C VAL A 414 -15.16 -8.07 -6.78
N ILE A 415 -16.19 -8.18 -7.64
CA ILE A 415 -16.96 -9.41 -7.82
C ILE A 415 -16.07 -10.54 -8.33
N VAL A 416 -15.26 -10.29 -9.35
CA VAL A 416 -14.32 -11.30 -9.90
C VAL A 416 -13.29 -11.72 -8.86
N THR A 417 -12.77 -10.79 -8.06
CA THR A 417 -11.88 -11.13 -6.94
C THR A 417 -12.56 -12.08 -5.97
N PHE A 418 -13.81 -11.78 -5.62
CA PHE A 418 -14.61 -12.62 -4.72
C PHE A 418 -14.83 -14.02 -5.31
N ILE A 419 -15.19 -14.12 -6.60
CA ILE A 419 -15.38 -15.39 -7.31
C ILE A 419 -14.07 -16.19 -7.34
N ILE A 420 -12.95 -15.56 -7.69
CA ILE A 420 -11.64 -16.21 -7.71
C ILE A 420 -11.28 -16.74 -6.31
N HIS A 421 -11.49 -15.94 -5.26
CA HIS A 421 -11.24 -16.39 -3.88
C HIS A 421 -12.12 -17.58 -3.50
N MET A 422 -13.37 -17.62 -3.94
CA MET A 422 -14.26 -18.79 -3.73
C MET A 422 -13.75 -20.04 -4.44
N ILE A 423 -13.35 -19.92 -5.71
CA ILE A 423 -12.83 -21.02 -6.51
C ILE A 423 -11.54 -21.57 -5.88
N ILE A 424 -10.63 -20.70 -5.49
CA ILE A 424 -9.37 -21.08 -4.84
C ILE A 424 -9.62 -21.83 -3.54
N ASN A 425 -10.57 -21.39 -2.72
CA ASN A 425 -10.89 -22.03 -1.44
C ASN A 425 -11.90 -23.19 -1.55
N LYS A 426 -12.30 -23.58 -2.76
CA LYS A 426 -13.15 -24.74 -3.08
C LYS A 426 -14.53 -24.77 -2.41
N SER A 427 -14.93 -23.76 -1.66
CA SER A 427 -16.23 -23.70 -0.99
C SER A 427 -16.66 -22.27 -0.68
N PHE A 428 -17.84 -21.90 -1.18
CA PHE A 428 -18.46 -20.60 -0.86
C PHE A 428 -18.79 -20.48 0.63
N SER A 429 -19.42 -21.49 1.20
CA SER A 429 -19.85 -21.49 2.61
C SER A 429 -18.66 -21.34 3.57
N LEU A 430 -17.56 -22.06 3.30
CA LEU A 430 -16.32 -21.99 4.08
C LEU A 430 -15.67 -20.63 3.99
N PHE A 431 -15.57 -20.07 2.77
CA PHE A 431 -15.00 -18.76 2.53
C PHE A 431 -15.83 -17.66 3.24
N ALA A 432 -17.14 -17.59 2.98
CA ALA A 432 -18.02 -16.59 3.58
C ALA A 432 -18.01 -16.65 5.10
N ARG A 433 -18.15 -17.85 5.69
CA ARG A 433 -18.12 -18.05 7.14
C ARG A 433 -16.81 -17.60 7.75
N ASN A 434 -15.65 -17.93 7.16
CA ASN A 434 -14.34 -17.62 7.73
C ASN A 434 -13.94 -16.15 7.54
N VAL A 435 -14.38 -15.49 6.45
CA VAL A 435 -14.17 -14.04 6.28
C VAL A 435 -14.96 -13.23 7.30
N LEU A 436 -16.17 -13.67 7.66
CA LEU A 436 -17.02 -12.95 8.62
C LEU A 436 -16.63 -13.19 10.08
N LYS A 437 -15.95 -14.29 10.41
CA LYS A 437 -15.47 -14.57 11.79
C LYS A 437 -14.48 -13.51 12.28
N PRO A 438 -14.45 -13.24 13.61
CA PRO A 438 -13.34 -12.52 14.21
C PRO A 438 -12.03 -13.27 13.96
N ASN A 439 -11.06 -12.58 13.35
CA ASN A 439 -9.84 -13.25 12.89
C ASN A 439 -8.55 -12.66 13.46
N VAL A 440 -8.61 -11.65 14.33
CA VAL A 440 -7.41 -10.96 14.84
C VAL A 440 -7.46 -10.80 16.34
N LEU A 441 -6.47 -11.36 17.01
CA LEU A 441 -6.21 -11.20 18.44
C LEU A 441 -4.89 -10.45 18.60
N MET A 442 -4.80 -9.53 19.57
CA MET A 442 -3.58 -8.79 19.89
C MET A 442 -3.38 -8.80 21.40
N PHE A 443 -2.15 -9.08 21.81
CA PHE A 443 -1.69 -8.95 23.18
C PHE A 443 -0.25 -8.39 23.17
N GLN A 444 0.16 -7.83 24.30
CA GLN A 444 1.53 -7.39 24.51
C GLN A 444 2.16 -8.36 25.51
N GLU A 445 3.33 -8.86 25.20
CA GLU A 445 4.10 -9.72 26.09
C GLU A 445 4.73 -8.86 27.19
N GLU A 446 4.50 -9.22 28.46
CA GLU A 446 4.96 -8.44 29.60
C GLU A 446 6.49 -8.46 29.75
N GLU A 447 7.14 -9.56 29.38
CA GLU A 447 8.59 -9.76 29.55
C GLU A 447 9.41 -8.92 28.57
N ASP A 448 9.05 -8.92 27.28
CA ASP A 448 9.82 -8.28 26.20
C ASP A 448 9.18 -6.98 25.69
N GLY A 449 7.95 -6.67 26.09
CA GLY A 449 7.19 -5.53 25.59
C GLY A 449 6.78 -5.65 24.14
N VAL A 450 6.98 -6.80 23.49
CA VAL A 450 6.68 -7.06 22.08
C VAL A 450 5.19 -7.20 21.89
N PHE A 451 4.65 -6.53 20.86
CA PHE A 451 3.27 -6.71 20.46
C PHE A 451 3.13 -7.95 19.58
N TYR A 452 2.26 -8.85 20.00
CA TYR A 452 1.95 -10.08 19.28
C TYR A 452 0.54 -10.02 18.69
N ILE A 453 0.41 -10.24 17.38
CA ILE A 453 -0.87 -10.20 16.66
C ILE A 453 -1.09 -11.54 15.96
N SER A 454 -2.00 -12.36 16.49
CA SER A 454 -2.40 -13.62 15.87
C SER A 454 -3.57 -13.40 14.92
N VAL A 455 -3.41 -13.91 13.69
CA VAL A 455 -4.42 -13.85 12.63
C VAL A 455 -4.92 -15.27 12.36
N LYS A 456 -6.24 -15.49 12.49
CA LYS A 456 -6.87 -16.80 12.33
C LYS A 456 -7.76 -16.84 11.09
N HIS A 457 -8.05 -18.04 10.59
CA HIS A 457 -8.94 -18.30 9.48
C HIS A 457 -8.51 -17.65 8.17
N PHE A 458 -9.23 -16.64 7.69
CA PHE A 458 -8.97 -15.97 6.42
C PHE A 458 -8.63 -14.50 6.65
N CYS A 459 -7.64 -13.99 5.93
CA CYS A 459 -7.28 -12.59 5.89
C CYS A 459 -7.29 -12.12 4.43
N SER A 460 -8.32 -11.38 4.05
CA SER A 460 -8.52 -10.86 2.70
C SER A 460 -8.81 -9.36 2.75
N PHE A 461 -8.82 -8.70 1.60
CA PHE A 461 -9.18 -7.29 1.50
C PHE A 461 -10.51 -6.96 2.22
N LEU A 462 -11.46 -7.90 2.28
CA LEU A 462 -12.76 -7.70 2.93
C LEU A 462 -12.66 -7.52 4.45
N ASN A 463 -11.75 -8.21 5.13
CA ASN A 463 -11.62 -8.18 6.58
C ASN A 463 -10.26 -7.66 7.08
N PHE A 464 -9.38 -7.27 6.18
CA PHE A 464 -8.06 -6.70 6.50
C PHE A 464 -8.14 -5.49 7.45
N TYR A 465 -9.22 -4.73 7.41
CA TYR A 465 -9.43 -3.59 8.31
C TYR A 465 -9.31 -3.95 9.79
N ARG A 466 -9.60 -5.21 10.17
CA ARG A 466 -9.46 -5.71 11.55
C ARG A 466 -8.00 -5.77 11.97
N LEU A 467 -7.16 -6.38 11.13
CA LEU A 467 -5.71 -6.43 11.35
C LEU A 467 -5.10 -5.03 11.34
N LYS A 468 -5.49 -4.22 10.37
CA LYS A 468 -5.03 -2.83 10.25
C LYS A 468 -5.38 -1.99 11.48
N ASN A 469 -6.56 -2.17 12.07
CA ASN A 469 -6.93 -1.47 13.30
C ASN A 469 -6.00 -1.83 14.46
N LYS A 470 -5.63 -3.10 14.61
CA LYS A 470 -4.69 -3.54 15.63
C LYS A 470 -3.28 -3.02 15.37
N LEU A 471 -2.78 -3.12 14.15
CA LEU A 471 -1.47 -2.56 13.75
C LEU A 471 -1.38 -1.05 14.00
N ASN A 472 -2.47 -0.32 13.80
CA ASN A 472 -2.50 1.12 14.05
C ASN A 472 -2.49 1.50 15.54
N MET A 473 -2.74 0.56 16.46
CA MET A 473 -2.65 0.76 17.91
C MET A 473 -1.21 0.56 18.41
N VAL A 474 -0.38 -0.19 17.67
CA VAL A 474 1.02 -0.44 18.04
C VAL A 474 1.85 0.81 17.70
N PRO A 475 2.64 1.36 18.64
CA PRO A 475 3.61 2.41 18.35
C PRO A 475 4.66 1.94 17.33
N GLU A 476 4.92 2.74 16.31
CA GLU A 476 5.76 2.33 15.17
C GLU A 476 7.26 2.17 15.51
N ASN A 477 7.67 2.56 16.72
CA ASN A 477 9.02 2.38 17.27
C ASN A 477 9.15 1.14 18.17
N GLN A 478 8.08 0.34 18.28
CA GLN A 478 8.08 -0.91 19.06
C GLN A 478 8.10 -2.12 18.15
N ASP A 479 8.50 -3.25 18.73
CA ASP A 479 8.57 -4.51 18.03
C ASP A 479 7.17 -5.15 17.93
N VAL A 480 6.84 -5.67 16.74
CA VAL A 480 5.59 -6.37 16.48
C VAL A 480 5.83 -7.66 15.71
N VAL A 481 5.24 -8.73 16.19
CA VAL A 481 5.23 -10.04 15.51
C VAL A 481 3.79 -10.35 15.10
N ILE A 482 3.59 -10.66 13.82
CA ILE A 482 2.29 -11.04 13.27
C ILE A 482 2.33 -12.50 12.88
N ASP A 483 1.47 -13.29 13.52
CA ASP A 483 1.40 -14.73 13.35
C ASP A 483 0.20 -15.12 12.46
N PHE A 484 0.51 -15.72 11.31
CA PHE A 484 -0.45 -16.31 10.38
C PHE A 484 -0.52 -17.83 10.47
N SER A 485 0.04 -18.45 11.49
CA SER A 485 0.07 -19.93 11.61
C SER A 485 -1.32 -20.55 11.57
N LEU A 486 -2.32 -19.86 12.10
CA LEU A 486 -3.72 -20.29 12.12
C LEU A 486 -4.57 -19.69 10.99
N CYS A 487 -3.94 -19.01 10.02
CA CYS A 487 -4.62 -18.42 8.88
C CYS A 487 -4.52 -19.35 7.67
N GLU A 488 -5.64 -19.71 7.08
CA GLU A 488 -5.70 -20.66 5.95
C GLU A 488 -5.49 -19.97 4.60
N PHE A 489 -5.79 -18.67 4.52
CA PHE A 489 -5.76 -17.90 3.30
C PHE A 489 -5.40 -16.43 3.56
N VAL A 490 -4.42 -15.93 2.81
CA VAL A 490 -4.02 -14.51 2.82
C VAL A 490 -3.97 -14.00 1.39
N ASP A 491 -4.73 -12.96 1.06
CA ASP A 491 -4.76 -12.43 -0.30
C ASP A 491 -3.60 -11.47 -0.61
N HIS A 492 -3.43 -11.18 -1.90
CA HIS A 492 -2.41 -10.27 -2.42
C HIS A 492 -2.47 -8.87 -1.76
N THR A 493 -3.67 -8.30 -1.62
CA THR A 493 -3.84 -6.95 -1.04
C THR A 493 -3.35 -6.88 0.40
N VAL A 494 -3.58 -7.95 1.18
CA VAL A 494 -3.05 -8.07 2.55
C VAL A 494 -1.52 -8.15 2.53
N MET A 495 -0.94 -9.01 1.69
CA MET A 495 0.51 -9.17 1.58
C MET A 495 1.23 -7.87 1.21
N GLU A 496 0.69 -7.11 0.26
CA GLU A 496 1.20 -5.80 -0.13
C GLU A 496 1.14 -4.80 1.04
N ASN A 497 0.01 -4.75 1.74
CA ASN A 497 -0.14 -3.86 2.90
C ASN A 497 0.80 -4.23 4.05
N LEU A 498 1.02 -5.52 4.35
CA LEU A 498 1.98 -5.97 5.37
C LEU A 498 3.40 -5.50 5.06
N ASN A 499 3.81 -5.54 3.79
CA ASN A 499 5.10 -5.01 3.39
C ASN A 499 5.21 -3.50 3.63
N ASN A 500 4.14 -2.74 3.32
CA ASN A 500 4.09 -1.32 3.60
C ASN A 500 4.22 -1.00 5.11
N TYR A 501 3.58 -1.80 5.98
CA TYR A 501 3.74 -1.67 7.44
C TYR A 501 5.16 -2.01 7.90
N ARG A 502 5.77 -3.08 7.37
CA ARG A 502 7.17 -3.42 7.66
C ARG A 502 8.09 -2.25 7.38
N ASP A 503 7.99 -1.66 6.18
CA ASP A 503 8.80 -0.50 5.79
C ASP A 503 8.62 0.69 6.74
N LEU A 504 7.38 0.91 7.22
CA LEU A 504 7.06 1.98 8.15
C LEU A 504 7.70 1.75 9.53
N PHE A 505 7.53 0.55 10.12
CA PHE A 505 8.10 0.19 11.42
C PHE A 505 9.62 0.20 11.40
N THR A 506 10.23 -0.43 10.39
CA THR A 506 11.70 -0.45 10.23
C THR A 506 12.29 0.95 10.12
N LYS A 507 11.65 1.85 9.37
CA LYS A 507 12.10 3.24 9.23
C LYS A 507 12.01 4.05 10.53
N ARG A 508 11.16 3.65 11.47
CA ARG A 508 10.98 4.31 12.76
C ARG A 508 11.70 3.64 13.93
N GLY A 509 12.50 2.61 13.61
CA GLY A 509 13.33 1.90 14.60
C GLY A 509 12.62 0.78 15.33
N GLY A 510 11.39 0.41 14.94
CA GLY A 510 10.70 -0.79 15.40
C GLY A 510 11.04 -2.00 14.54
N HIS A 511 10.87 -3.19 15.10
CA HIS A 511 10.99 -4.45 14.37
C HIS A 511 9.61 -4.98 13.98
N PHE A 512 9.46 -5.37 12.72
CA PHE A 512 8.21 -5.91 12.18
C PHE A 512 8.47 -7.26 11.54
N GLU A 513 7.96 -8.30 12.16
CA GLU A 513 8.14 -9.67 11.70
C GLU A 513 6.79 -10.33 11.39
N VAL A 514 6.76 -11.13 10.32
CA VAL A 514 5.61 -11.96 9.93
C VAL A 514 6.05 -13.41 9.99
N VAL A 515 5.37 -14.19 10.82
CA VAL A 515 5.64 -15.61 11.03
C VAL A 515 4.44 -16.46 10.60
N GLY A 516 4.64 -17.77 10.44
CA GLY A 516 3.57 -18.72 10.16
C GLY A 516 3.12 -18.81 8.69
N LEU A 517 3.75 -18.09 7.76
CA LEU A 517 3.48 -18.19 6.32
C LEU A 517 4.30 -19.30 5.62
N ASP A 518 5.24 -19.93 6.32
CA ASP A 518 6.20 -20.90 5.76
C ASP A 518 5.52 -22.18 5.25
N MET A 519 4.32 -22.45 5.76
CA MET A 519 3.51 -23.62 5.39
C MET A 519 2.51 -23.34 4.27
N HIS A 520 2.39 -22.09 3.85
CA HIS A 520 1.46 -21.68 2.82
C HIS A 520 2.07 -21.89 1.42
N ASP A 521 1.24 -22.37 0.52
CA ASP A 521 1.57 -22.46 -0.90
C ASP A 521 1.25 -21.15 -1.63
N THR A 522 2.00 -20.87 -2.71
CA THR A 522 1.82 -19.67 -3.56
C THR A 522 1.77 -20.03 -5.03
N ASP A 523 1.07 -19.23 -5.82
CA ASP A 523 0.97 -19.43 -7.27
C ASP A 523 2.14 -18.78 -8.05
N SER A 524 2.91 -17.90 -7.40
CA SER A 524 4.07 -17.24 -7.99
C SER A 524 5.18 -17.03 -6.97
N GLN A 525 6.36 -16.68 -7.48
CA GLN A 525 7.53 -16.35 -6.64
C GLN A 525 7.49 -14.92 -6.10
N HIS A 526 6.47 -14.13 -6.44
CA HIS A 526 6.40 -12.74 -6.01
C HIS A 526 6.13 -12.64 -4.50
N PRO A 527 6.81 -11.72 -3.76
CA PRO A 527 6.62 -11.56 -2.31
C PRO A 527 5.18 -11.27 -1.91
N PHE A 528 4.41 -10.64 -2.79
CA PHE A 528 3.01 -10.29 -2.56
C PHE A 528 2.02 -11.30 -3.14
N ALA A 529 2.49 -12.45 -3.62
CA ALA A 529 1.60 -13.50 -4.08
C ALA A 529 0.63 -13.91 -2.98
N LEU A 530 -0.56 -14.30 -3.37
CA LEU A 530 -1.57 -14.90 -2.52
C LEU A 530 -0.98 -16.14 -1.81
N ARG A 531 -1.35 -16.34 -0.54
CA ARG A 531 -0.89 -17.43 0.33
C ARG A 531 -2.06 -18.30 0.76
N ARG A 532 -1.91 -19.62 0.68
CA ARG A 532 -2.92 -20.55 1.19
C ARG A 532 -2.31 -21.80 1.79
N LEU A 533 -2.94 -22.34 2.82
CA LEU A 533 -2.50 -23.52 3.54
C LEU A 533 -2.84 -24.81 2.81
N LEU A 534 -3.92 -24.83 2.02
CA LEU A 534 -4.35 -26.01 1.25
C LEU A 534 -3.44 -26.27 0.06
N PRO A 535 -3.05 -27.53 -0.23
CA PRO A 535 -2.18 -27.85 -1.34
C PRO A 535 -2.79 -27.40 -2.67
N VAL A 536 -2.00 -26.75 -3.50
CA VAL A 536 -2.34 -26.36 -4.87
C VAL A 536 -1.77 -27.37 -5.84
N PRO A 537 -2.52 -27.90 -6.79
CA PRO A 537 -1.95 -28.65 -7.90
C PRO A 537 -1.02 -27.72 -8.71
N ASN A 538 0.17 -28.18 -9.05
CA ASN A 538 1.16 -27.51 -9.93
C ASN A 538 1.91 -26.29 -9.36
N ILE A 539 2.31 -26.32 -8.08
CA ILE A 539 3.13 -25.25 -7.52
C ILE A 539 4.61 -25.55 -7.65
N ILE A 540 5.33 -24.55 -8.16
CA ILE A 540 6.80 -24.51 -8.14
C ILE A 540 7.23 -24.04 -6.75
N LYS A 541 7.63 -25.02 -5.90
CA LYS A 541 8.04 -24.78 -4.50
C LYS A 541 9.53 -24.37 -4.39
N ASN A 542 9.97 -23.29 -4.95
CA ASN A 542 11.39 -22.98 -4.93
C ASN A 542 11.79 -21.70 -4.20
N ASN A 543 10.85 -20.96 -3.62
CA ASN A 543 11.20 -19.72 -2.93
C ASN A 543 10.95 -19.80 -1.43
N LEU A 544 11.99 -19.46 -0.70
CA LEU A 544 11.93 -19.26 0.74
C LEU A 544 11.04 -18.05 1.07
N THR A 545 10.28 -18.14 2.15
CA THR A 545 9.60 -16.97 2.72
C THR A 545 10.66 -15.99 3.25
N LYS A 546 10.26 -14.75 3.56
CA LYS A 546 11.18 -13.80 4.18
C LYS A 546 11.73 -14.33 5.52
N ARG A 547 10.88 -15.02 6.31
CA ARG A 547 11.31 -15.66 7.55
C ARG A 547 12.30 -16.77 7.28
N GLN A 548 12.03 -17.65 6.31
CA GLN A 548 12.94 -18.73 5.93
C GLN A 548 14.30 -18.21 5.45
N SER A 549 14.32 -17.13 4.66
CA SER A 549 15.56 -16.47 4.27
C SER A 549 16.34 -15.94 5.49
N ASN A 550 15.66 -15.34 6.45
CA ASN A 550 16.30 -14.87 7.68
C ASN A 550 16.82 -16.04 8.54
N ILE A 551 16.11 -17.19 8.56
CA ILE A 551 16.59 -18.42 9.23
C ILE A 551 17.83 -18.96 8.52
N GLU A 552 17.85 -18.94 7.19
CA GLU A 552 19.04 -19.33 6.40
C GLU A 552 20.25 -18.44 6.70
N ASP A 553 20.04 -17.14 6.83
CA ASP A 553 21.11 -16.20 7.21
C ASP A 553 21.57 -16.45 8.66
N LEU A 554 20.66 -16.72 9.60
CA LEU A 554 20.98 -17.14 10.96
C LEU A 554 21.81 -18.44 10.95
N ALA A 555 21.45 -19.40 10.10
CA ALA A 555 22.21 -20.64 9.96
C ALA A 555 23.67 -20.39 9.51
N LYS A 556 23.86 -19.45 8.58
CA LYS A 556 25.22 -19.06 8.12
C LYS A 556 26.02 -18.41 9.26
N ASP A 557 25.38 -17.51 10.04
CA ASP A 557 26.03 -16.81 11.17
C ASP A 557 26.54 -17.79 12.25
N TYR A 558 25.81 -18.88 12.48
CA TYR A 558 26.12 -19.87 13.49
C TYR A 558 26.77 -21.14 12.93
N ALA A 559 27.13 -21.18 11.65
CA ALA A 559 27.68 -22.35 10.95
C ALA A 559 26.80 -23.61 11.08
N LEU A 560 25.49 -23.45 10.97
CA LEU A 560 24.47 -24.50 11.01
C LEU A 560 24.05 -24.90 9.60
N THR A 561 23.50 -26.11 9.47
CA THR A 561 22.83 -26.56 8.23
C THR A 561 21.34 -26.23 8.33
N TYR A 562 20.81 -25.55 7.31
CA TYR A 562 19.39 -25.22 7.24
C TYR A 562 18.63 -26.10 6.25
N GLU A 563 17.52 -26.67 6.70
CA GLU A 563 16.62 -27.46 5.88
C GLU A 563 15.17 -26.96 6.00
N SER A 564 14.64 -26.38 4.92
CA SER A 564 13.31 -25.77 4.90
C SER A 564 12.16 -26.75 4.73
N LYS A 565 12.42 -27.97 4.23
CA LYS A 565 11.40 -28.94 3.81
C LYS A 565 10.71 -29.62 4.98
N LYS A 566 9.44 -30.02 4.74
CA LYS A 566 8.67 -30.86 5.67
C LYS A 566 9.27 -32.26 5.77
N GLN A 567 9.47 -32.71 6.99
CA GLN A 567 9.93 -34.07 7.29
C GLN A 567 8.93 -34.77 8.21
N LYS A 568 8.70 -36.05 7.96
CA LYS A 568 7.87 -36.93 8.81
C LYS A 568 8.70 -37.78 9.80
N GLY A 569 10.02 -37.71 9.73
CA GLY A 569 10.93 -38.43 10.60
C GLY A 569 10.98 -37.86 12.00
N THR A 570 9.92 -38.02 12.78
CA THR A 570 9.73 -37.39 14.11
C THR A 570 9.81 -38.40 15.26
N LEU A 571 10.35 -39.61 15.01
CA LEU A 571 10.41 -40.69 16.00
C LEU A 571 11.16 -40.30 17.29
N PHE A 572 12.20 -39.46 17.18
CA PHE A 572 12.97 -38.96 18.31
C PHE A 572 12.19 -38.08 19.28
N LEU A 573 11.02 -37.58 18.88
CA LEU A 573 10.15 -36.76 19.73
C LEU A 573 9.10 -37.58 20.48
N ASN A 574 8.83 -38.81 20.08
CA ASN A 574 7.77 -39.62 20.65
C ASN A 574 8.05 -40.04 22.12
N ASP A 575 9.32 -40.05 22.50
CA ASP A 575 9.76 -40.45 23.86
C ASP A 575 9.57 -39.36 24.90
N PHE A 576 9.28 -38.12 24.46
CA PHE A 576 8.99 -37.03 25.35
C PHE A 576 7.55 -37.06 25.87
N HIS A 577 7.36 -36.77 27.16
CA HIS A 577 6.04 -36.76 27.82
C HIS A 577 5.09 -35.74 27.18
N PHE A 578 5.63 -34.58 26.74
CA PHE A 578 4.87 -33.54 26.08
C PHE A 578 4.10 -34.07 24.85
N PHE A 579 4.63 -35.02 24.12
CA PHE A 579 4.01 -35.58 22.92
C PHE A 579 3.17 -36.85 23.16
N ARG A 580 3.13 -37.41 24.36
CA ARG A 580 2.36 -38.65 24.65
C ARG A 580 0.87 -38.56 24.32
N THR A 581 0.28 -37.37 24.48
CA THR A 581 -1.14 -37.09 24.20
C THR A 581 -1.35 -36.32 22.91
N LYS A 582 -0.29 -36.04 22.17
CA LYS A 582 -0.30 -35.20 20.96
C LYS A 582 0.12 -36.02 19.73
N SER A 583 -0.50 -35.73 18.58
CA SER A 583 -0.14 -36.35 17.32
C SER A 583 0.74 -35.44 16.50
N ILE A 584 2.02 -35.83 16.30
CA ILE A 584 2.96 -35.05 15.50
C ILE A 584 2.65 -35.23 14.02
N ASN A 585 2.43 -34.12 13.30
CA ASN A 585 2.13 -34.14 11.87
C ASN A 585 3.44 -34.12 11.06
N HIS A 586 4.33 -33.16 11.31
CA HIS A 586 5.63 -33.01 10.64
C HIS A 586 6.46 -31.92 11.33
N ILE A 587 7.77 -31.95 11.05
CA ILE A 587 8.72 -30.88 11.39
C ILE A 587 9.23 -30.22 10.10
N TYR A 588 9.67 -28.97 10.19
CA TYR A 588 10.18 -28.17 9.07
C TYR A 588 11.08 -27.04 9.57
N ASN A 589 11.73 -26.30 8.67
CA ASN A 589 12.66 -25.23 9.02
C ASN A 589 13.73 -25.66 10.03
N GLN A 590 14.38 -26.79 9.80
CA GLN A 590 15.37 -27.33 10.72
C GLN A 590 16.70 -26.59 10.62
N LEU A 591 17.27 -26.28 11.77
CA LEU A 591 18.62 -25.76 11.97
C LEU A 591 19.46 -26.81 12.71
N LEU A 592 20.35 -27.48 12.00
CA LEU A 592 21.16 -28.59 12.51
C LEU A 592 22.60 -28.15 12.76
N SER A 593 23.13 -28.44 13.94
CA SER A 593 24.56 -28.33 14.20
C SER A 593 25.36 -29.43 13.46
N LYS A 594 26.65 -29.19 13.16
CA LYS A 594 27.51 -30.12 12.39
C LYS A 594 27.52 -31.58 12.90
N ASN A 595 27.24 -31.79 14.18
CA ASN A 595 27.21 -33.13 14.79
C ASN A 595 25.77 -33.55 15.16
N GLU A 596 24.74 -32.85 14.62
CA GLU A 596 23.32 -33.10 14.93
C GLU A 596 22.98 -33.07 16.44
N VAL A 597 23.84 -32.46 17.24
CA VAL A 597 23.68 -32.34 18.69
C VAL A 597 22.60 -31.34 19.09
N LEU A 598 22.53 -30.24 18.35
CA LEU A 598 21.53 -29.19 18.50
C LEU A 598 20.69 -29.14 17.23
N ASN A 599 19.38 -29.31 17.36
CA ASN A 599 18.42 -29.23 16.29
C ASN A 599 17.28 -28.29 16.70
N ILE A 600 17.19 -27.11 16.07
CA ILE A 600 16.02 -26.23 16.21
C ILE A 600 15.13 -26.49 15.00
N PHE A 601 13.84 -26.61 15.25
CA PHE A 601 12.87 -26.86 14.20
C PHE A 601 11.51 -26.22 14.51
N ASP A 602 10.78 -25.92 13.48
CA ASP A 602 9.34 -25.67 13.59
C ASP A 602 8.60 -27.00 13.50
N ILE A 603 7.58 -27.19 14.33
CA ILE A 603 6.79 -28.41 14.43
C ILE A 603 5.31 -28.10 14.30
N GLU A 604 4.58 -28.99 13.60
CA GLU A 604 3.12 -29.03 13.60
C GLU A 604 2.65 -30.32 14.28
N PHE A 605 1.84 -30.16 15.31
CA PHE A 605 1.19 -31.25 16.02
C PHE A 605 -0.28 -30.94 16.31
N SER A 606 -1.03 -31.94 16.67
CA SER A 606 -2.46 -31.80 17.01
C SER A 606 -2.75 -32.40 18.37
N GLU A 607 -3.62 -31.72 19.09
CA GLU A 607 -4.12 -32.13 20.41
C GLU A 607 -5.65 -32.27 20.37
N GLY A 608 -6.20 -33.18 21.18
CA GLY A 608 -7.63 -33.47 21.24
C GLY A 608 -8.14 -34.42 20.17
N GLU A 609 -9.39 -34.90 20.35
CA GLU A 609 -10.04 -35.90 19.48
C GLU A 609 -11.27 -35.31 18.77
N PHE A 610 -11.55 -35.81 17.56
CA PHE A 610 -12.72 -35.53 16.75
C PHE A 610 -13.02 -34.03 16.54
N ILE A 611 -14.08 -33.51 17.15
CA ILE A 611 -14.58 -32.13 16.93
C ILE A 611 -13.72 -31.10 17.68
N ALA A 612 -12.99 -31.49 18.70
CA ALA A 612 -12.13 -30.64 19.53
C ALA A 612 -10.65 -30.73 19.13
N LYS A 613 -10.31 -31.29 17.97
CA LYS A 613 -8.95 -31.38 17.48
C LYS A 613 -8.41 -29.99 17.15
N GLU A 614 -7.38 -29.54 17.86
CA GLU A 614 -6.66 -28.29 17.64
C GLU A 614 -5.32 -28.59 16.98
N VAL A 615 -4.94 -27.81 15.96
CA VAL A 615 -3.63 -27.90 15.31
C VAL A 615 -2.77 -26.78 15.84
N ILE A 616 -1.64 -27.14 16.44
CA ILE A 616 -0.69 -26.21 17.06
C ILE A 616 0.62 -26.22 16.23
N ARG A 617 1.23 -25.05 16.08
CA ARG A 617 2.54 -24.88 15.46
C ARG A 617 3.46 -24.17 16.42
N SER A 618 4.64 -24.74 16.66
CA SER A 618 5.62 -24.22 17.61
C SER A 618 7.04 -24.34 17.08
N SER A 619 7.96 -23.58 17.66
CA SER A 619 9.38 -23.72 17.43
C SER A 619 10.03 -24.33 18.65
N MET A 620 10.81 -25.40 18.46
CA MET A 620 11.41 -26.17 19.55
C MET A 620 12.89 -26.43 19.25
N LEU A 621 13.65 -26.64 20.31
CA LEU A 621 15.05 -27.05 20.28
C LEU A 621 15.17 -28.46 20.88
N HIS A 622 15.77 -29.35 20.16
CA HIS A 622 16.19 -30.68 20.62
C HIS A 622 17.70 -30.69 20.83
N ILE A 623 18.14 -31.17 22.01
CA ILE A 623 19.55 -31.28 22.38
C ILE A 623 19.85 -32.75 22.66
N THR A 624 20.72 -33.38 21.86
CA THR A 624 21.22 -34.73 22.13
C THR A 624 22.34 -34.65 23.16
N LEU A 625 22.28 -35.50 24.16
CA LEU A 625 23.24 -35.54 25.26
C LEU A 625 24.29 -36.67 25.05
N ASP A 626 25.50 -36.40 25.48
CA ASP A 626 26.61 -37.37 25.40
C ASP A 626 26.59 -38.38 26.59
N LYS A 627 25.85 -38.02 27.67
CA LYS A 627 25.65 -38.85 28.88
C LYS A 627 24.18 -38.91 29.21
N SER A 628 23.74 -40.03 29.73
CA SER A 628 22.36 -40.15 30.27
C SER A 628 22.21 -39.33 31.53
N ILE A 629 21.09 -38.60 31.61
CA ILE A 629 20.70 -37.79 32.77
C ILE A 629 19.31 -38.25 33.28
N PRO A 630 18.89 -37.88 34.50
CA PRO A 630 17.53 -38.21 34.94
C PRO A 630 16.45 -37.70 34.00
N GLU A 631 15.33 -38.42 33.94
CA GLU A 631 14.12 -37.93 33.24
C GLU A 631 13.40 -36.93 34.16
N PHE A 632 13.21 -35.72 33.65
CA PHE A 632 12.54 -34.64 34.37
C PHE A 632 11.81 -33.70 33.44
N THR A 633 10.88 -32.94 33.98
CA THR A 633 10.26 -31.79 33.34
C THR A 633 10.40 -30.58 34.24
N LEU A 634 10.90 -29.49 33.67
CA LEU A 634 11.03 -28.18 34.31
C LEU A 634 10.12 -27.18 33.60
N ASP A 635 9.16 -26.63 34.36
CA ASP A 635 8.18 -25.69 33.79
C ASP A 635 7.76 -24.61 34.79
N ARG A 636 6.94 -23.66 34.32
CA ARG A 636 6.39 -22.56 35.12
C ARG A 636 5.03 -22.93 35.71
N GLU A 637 4.74 -22.36 36.87
CA GLU A 637 3.40 -22.42 37.49
C GLU A 637 2.30 -21.96 36.50
N GLY A 638 1.30 -22.80 36.28
CA GLY A 638 0.15 -22.51 35.41
C GLY A 638 0.14 -23.16 34.02
N PHE A 639 1.28 -23.58 33.47
CA PHE A 639 1.32 -24.37 32.23
C PHE A 639 1.04 -25.85 32.49
N LEU A 640 1.52 -26.35 33.58
CA LEU A 640 1.45 -27.76 33.99
C LEU A 640 0.07 -28.24 34.46
N GLU A 641 -0.79 -27.38 34.98
CA GLU A 641 -2.14 -27.77 35.41
C GLU A 641 -2.97 -28.46 34.34
N LYS A 642 -2.74 -28.12 33.08
CA LYS A 642 -3.45 -28.73 31.95
C LYS A 642 -2.87 -30.06 31.45
N ILE A 643 -1.59 -30.31 31.66
CA ILE A 643 -0.89 -31.48 31.08
C ILE A 643 -0.67 -32.58 32.14
N TYR A 644 -0.36 -32.25 33.38
CA TYR A 644 0.11 -33.20 34.40
C TYR A 644 -0.91 -33.56 35.46
N ALA A 645 -2.02 -32.85 35.57
CA ALA A 645 -3.13 -33.26 36.43
C ALA A 645 -3.62 -34.72 36.16
N PHE A 646 -3.30 -35.22 34.95
CA PHE A 646 -3.61 -36.59 34.51
C PHE A 646 -2.51 -37.63 34.83
N ALA A 647 -1.27 -37.25 35.15
CA ALA A 647 -0.14 -38.16 35.21
C ALA A 647 0.33 -38.55 36.63
N GLY A 648 -0.17 -37.90 37.67
CA GLY A 648 0.14 -38.30 39.07
C GLY A 648 1.52 -37.88 39.56
N PHE A 649 2.29 -37.07 38.81
CA PHE A 649 3.59 -36.56 39.25
C PHE A 649 3.45 -35.45 40.27
N LYS A 650 4.33 -35.43 41.30
CA LYS A 650 4.38 -34.38 42.31
C LYS A 650 5.57 -33.46 42.04
N ASP A 651 5.39 -32.18 42.39
CA ASP A 651 6.48 -31.20 42.36
C ASP A 651 7.62 -31.63 43.33
N ILE A 652 8.85 -31.52 42.84
CA ILE A 652 10.07 -31.86 43.58
C ILE A 652 10.69 -30.56 44.12
N PRO A 653 10.44 -30.15 45.36
CA PRO A 653 11.01 -28.92 45.88
C PRO A 653 12.49 -29.08 46.19
N ILE A 654 13.30 -28.10 45.78
CA ILE A 654 14.69 -27.97 46.13
C ILE A 654 14.77 -27.06 47.37
N GLN A 655 14.85 -27.65 48.58
CA GLN A 655 14.68 -26.94 49.86
C GLN A 655 15.73 -25.84 50.10
N GLU A 656 16.93 -25.96 49.57
CA GLU A 656 18.02 -25.00 49.72
C GLU A 656 17.90 -23.77 48.80
N HIS A 657 17.06 -23.83 47.76
CA HIS A 657 16.85 -22.77 46.76
C HIS A 657 15.37 -22.38 46.67
N SER A 658 14.92 -21.59 47.62
CA SER A 658 13.50 -21.18 47.70
C SER A 658 13.03 -20.33 46.53
N ASP A 659 13.92 -19.56 45.90
CA ASP A 659 13.59 -18.71 44.74
C ASP A 659 13.49 -19.49 43.44
N PHE A 660 14.30 -20.54 43.29
CA PHE A 660 14.14 -21.50 42.19
C PHE A 660 12.80 -22.22 42.31
N SER A 661 12.47 -22.80 43.50
CA SER A 661 11.22 -23.53 43.68
C SER A 661 9.95 -22.69 43.62
N LYS A 662 10.05 -21.35 43.75
CA LYS A 662 8.93 -20.42 43.49
C LYS A 662 8.76 -20.09 41.98
N ARG A 663 9.81 -20.18 41.22
CA ARG A 663 9.79 -19.84 39.79
C ARG A 663 9.52 -21.03 38.88
N PHE A 664 9.91 -22.22 39.31
CA PHE A 664 9.92 -23.44 38.52
C PHE A 664 9.22 -24.58 39.22
N TYR A 665 8.44 -25.34 38.46
CA TYR A 665 7.93 -26.65 38.83
C TYR A 665 8.86 -27.71 38.26
N LEU A 666 9.44 -28.55 39.12
CA LEU A 666 10.31 -29.64 38.73
C LEU A 666 9.59 -30.98 39.00
N LEU A 667 9.39 -31.76 37.95
CA LEU A 667 8.66 -33.00 37.96
C LEU A 667 9.52 -34.16 37.47
N GLY A 668 9.34 -35.35 38.03
CA GLY A 668 9.98 -36.57 37.56
C GLY A 668 9.70 -37.75 38.47
N GLU A 669 10.11 -38.96 38.06
CA GLU A 669 9.83 -40.18 38.79
C GLU A 669 10.85 -40.43 39.93
N ASN A 670 12.13 -40.16 39.72
CA ASN A 670 13.19 -40.42 40.66
C ASN A 670 13.69 -39.12 41.35
N GLU A 671 13.01 -38.76 42.43
CA GLU A 671 13.29 -37.53 43.19
C GLU A 671 14.74 -37.42 43.66
N THR A 672 15.36 -38.54 44.05
CA THR A 672 16.72 -38.54 44.59
C THR A 672 17.77 -38.27 43.54
N GLU A 673 17.65 -38.87 42.35
CA GLU A 673 18.55 -38.65 41.23
C GLU A 673 18.40 -37.25 40.67
N ILE A 674 17.17 -36.76 40.59
CA ILE A 674 16.87 -35.42 40.08
C ILE A 674 17.47 -34.35 41.00
N LYS A 675 17.32 -34.50 42.34
CA LYS A 675 17.93 -33.56 43.30
C LYS A 675 19.46 -33.58 43.27
N GLN A 676 20.08 -34.73 43.01
CA GLN A 676 21.55 -34.81 42.82
C GLN A 676 22.01 -34.18 41.53
N PHE A 677 21.22 -34.29 40.45
CA PHE A 677 21.51 -33.70 39.16
C PHE A 677 21.41 -32.19 39.16
N PHE A 678 20.41 -31.63 39.88
CA PHE A 678 20.21 -30.17 39.98
C PHE A 678 21.19 -29.59 41.03
N ASN A 679 22.50 -29.56 40.67
CA ASN A 679 23.54 -28.94 41.48
C ASN A 679 23.44 -27.39 41.44
N GLU A 680 24.25 -26.72 42.29
CA GLU A 680 24.24 -25.24 42.40
C GLU A 680 24.44 -24.54 41.08
N ASP A 681 25.35 -25.01 40.21
CA ASP A 681 25.66 -24.39 38.93
C ASP A 681 24.46 -24.46 38.00
N LEU A 682 23.76 -25.58 37.92
CA LEU A 682 22.57 -25.76 37.09
C LEU A 682 21.39 -24.95 37.61
N ILE A 683 21.19 -24.85 38.92
CA ILE A 683 20.13 -24.04 39.54
C ILE A 683 20.39 -22.55 39.23
N HIS A 684 21.60 -22.06 39.46
CA HIS A 684 21.98 -20.69 39.15
C HIS A 684 21.89 -20.38 37.64
N PHE A 685 22.16 -21.35 36.80
CA PHE A 685 21.95 -21.20 35.37
C PHE A 685 20.48 -20.93 35.05
N PHE A 686 19.54 -21.69 35.61
CA PHE A 686 18.12 -21.48 35.34
C PHE A 686 17.60 -20.18 36.00
N GLU A 687 18.04 -19.82 37.19
CA GLU A 687 17.67 -18.56 37.81
C GLU A 687 18.13 -17.32 37.02
N SER A 688 19.27 -17.43 36.36
CA SER A 688 19.90 -16.32 35.62
C SER A 688 19.47 -16.21 34.16
N ASN A 689 18.69 -17.16 33.64
CA ASN A 689 18.29 -17.21 32.24
C ASN A 689 16.78 -17.02 32.03
N PRO A 690 16.36 -16.66 30.80
CA PRO A 690 14.97 -16.62 30.43
C PRO A 690 14.30 -17.98 30.62
N TYR A 691 13.01 -17.93 30.78
CA TYR A 691 12.14 -19.03 31.06
C TYR A 691 11.86 -19.91 29.83
N TYR A 692 12.10 -21.22 29.92
CA TYR A 692 11.76 -22.21 28.90
C TYR A 692 11.14 -23.44 29.54
N HIS A 693 10.21 -24.09 28.84
CA HIS A 693 9.85 -25.48 29.10
C HIS A 693 11.01 -26.37 28.72
N ILE A 694 11.43 -27.24 29.67
CA ILE A 694 12.55 -28.17 29.43
C ILE A 694 12.12 -29.55 29.87
N GLU A 695 12.23 -30.51 28.98
CA GLU A 695 11.94 -31.91 29.28
C GLU A 695 13.11 -32.79 28.90
N SER A 696 13.49 -33.72 29.79
CA SER A 696 14.50 -34.76 29.59
C SER A 696 13.85 -36.12 29.39
N ASN A 697 14.26 -36.86 28.35
CA ASN A 697 13.93 -38.27 28.17
C ASN A 697 15.10 -39.18 28.53
N GLY A 698 16.04 -38.71 29.33
CA GLY A 698 17.25 -39.43 29.70
C GLY A 698 18.46 -39.24 28.76
N ASN A 699 18.25 -39.17 27.44
CA ASN A 699 19.31 -39.08 26.47
C ASN A 699 19.29 -37.78 25.64
N ALA A 700 18.20 -37.02 25.76
CA ALA A 700 18.03 -35.76 25.07
C ALA A 700 17.16 -34.78 25.85
N LEU A 701 17.26 -33.50 25.52
CA LEU A 701 16.42 -32.45 26.05
C LEU A 701 15.53 -31.86 24.94
N LEU A 702 14.27 -31.62 25.26
CA LEU A 702 13.34 -30.82 24.48
C LEU A 702 13.16 -29.46 25.17
N VAL A 703 13.42 -28.37 24.46
CA VAL A 703 13.38 -27.01 25.00
C VAL A 703 12.52 -26.11 24.12
N PHE A 704 11.55 -25.41 24.71
CA PHE A 704 10.79 -24.40 23.98
C PHE A 704 10.23 -23.34 24.93
N GLY A 705 9.95 -22.14 24.41
CA GLY A 705 9.44 -21.05 25.24
C GLY A 705 7.91 -20.98 25.28
N LYS A 706 7.27 -21.17 24.14
CA LYS A 706 5.81 -21.00 23.98
C LYS A 706 5.29 -21.96 22.90
N GLU A 707 4.01 -22.36 23.00
CA GLU A 707 3.34 -23.17 21.95
C GLU A 707 2.95 -22.32 20.74
N ARG A 708 3.91 -21.62 20.16
CA ARG A 708 3.76 -20.82 18.95
C ARG A 708 5.06 -20.76 18.14
N ILE A 709 4.97 -20.30 16.90
CA ILE A 709 6.15 -20.08 16.06
C ILE A 709 6.98 -18.93 16.63
N ALA A 710 8.27 -19.19 16.82
CA ALA A 710 9.21 -18.21 17.35
C ALA A 710 9.65 -17.19 16.24
N SER A 711 9.88 -15.96 16.66
CA SER A 711 10.56 -14.94 15.86
C SER A 711 12.04 -15.27 15.68
N ILE A 712 12.71 -14.62 14.74
CA ILE A 712 14.16 -14.82 14.51
C ILE A 712 14.96 -14.46 15.76
N LYS A 713 14.57 -13.41 16.49
CA LYS A 713 15.21 -13.02 17.75
C LYS A 713 15.06 -14.10 18.82
N GLU A 714 13.87 -14.71 18.93
CA GLU A 714 13.62 -15.82 19.86
C GLU A 714 14.37 -17.10 19.45
N LEU A 715 14.44 -17.44 18.14
CA LEU A 715 15.25 -18.58 17.66
C LEU A 715 16.73 -18.42 18.02
N LYS A 716 17.28 -17.22 17.86
CA LYS A 716 18.64 -16.91 18.27
C LYS A 716 18.84 -17.09 19.77
N ALA A 717 17.94 -16.53 20.59
CA ALA A 717 17.99 -16.66 22.04
C ALA A 717 17.87 -18.12 22.48
N LEU A 718 17.01 -18.90 21.84
CA LEU A 718 16.82 -20.33 22.10
C LEU A 718 18.09 -21.14 21.78
N PHE A 719 18.76 -20.82 20.66
CA PHE A 719 20.03 -21.45 20.28
C PHE A 719 21.15 -21.15 21.28
N ASP A 720 21.32 -19.86 21.62
CA ASP A 720 22.35 -19.42 22.57
C ASP A 720 22.10 -19.99 23.96
N PHE A 721 20.83 -20.11 24.38
CA PHE A 721 20.44 -20.78 25.61
C PHE A 721 20.81 -22.27 25.57
N GLY A 722 20.42 -23.00 24.52
CA GLY A 722 20.70 -24.44 24.40
C GLY A 722 22.19 -24.75 24.38
N LYS A 723 23.01 -23.92 23.71
CA LYS A 723 24.45 -24.04 23.71
C LYS A 723 25.07 -23.91 25.10
N ARG A 724 24.61 -22.93 25.88
CA ARG A 724 25.06 -22.72 27.27
C ARG A 724 24.55 -23.82 28.20
N LEU A 725 23.28 -24.23 28.05
CA LEU A 725 22.70 -25.31 28.84
C LEU A 725 23.50 -26.62 28.67
N LYS A 726 23.86 -26.99 27.43
CA LYS A 726 24.68 -28.15 27.14
C LYS A 726 26.06 -28.08 27.84
N GLN A 727 26.67 -26.89 27.92
CA GLN A 727 27.98 -26.71 28.60
C GLN A 727 27.89 -26.88 30.10
N VAL A 728 26.77 -26.53 30.73
CA VAL A 728 26.55 -26.70 32.19
C VAL A 728 26.20 -28.13 32.55
N ILE A 729 25.54 -28.89 31.66
CA ILE A 729 25.15 -30.29 31.87
C ILE A 729 26.31 -31.27 31.52
N ALA A 730 27.23 -30.90 30.62
CA ALA A 730 28.35 -31.75 30.21
C ALA A 730 29.36 -32.00 31.31
#